data_18af74b7209c49429e30b0e0ff2ceaf8
#
_entry.id   18af74b7209c49429e30b0e0ff2ceaf8
#
_cell.length_a   1.000
_cell.length_b   1.000
_cell.length_c   1.000
_cell.angle_alpha   90.00
_cell.angle_beta   90.00
_cell.angle_gamma   90.00
#
_symmetry.space_group_name_H-M   'P 1'
#
loop_
_entity.id
_entity.type
_entity.pdbx_description
1 polymer ?
#
loop_
_entity_poly.entity_id
_entity_poly.type
_entity_poly.pdbx_seq_one_letter_code
_entity_poly.pdbx_strand_id
1 'polypeptide(L)'
;MTSEVQQVLRFWFDGDQHETHRAKWFPADGSERQQLTDAQVAQQFGDLLTRAEAGELENWRHDSVDACVALILVLDQFSRHVYRDRNDATNLEQLKRNDAHVLAIVEQDLLPNRWHETLPVPRFVFALMPLRHSPTPERLHDVLAAIEARRRLQGQHGELLEKFRRTTTGRLQHLRGGPEKETTTRISDDDILEREFMETDERDMARNRLYRAMDEYLTQMKAREHSHLAVSLSGGVDSMVVAYLLHKLSEKHGGFTTVAVHLDYGNRAESTAECDYVHRWCERFGIVFHVRRIDEVKRATTKRDDYERISREIRYSTYADVLEKYNAPGMCFGHHRGDVQENVISNMMKGLSLLNLNGMAASSIVNGVRIWRPLLDFDKDAIFEFAHRYGVPYFKDTTPNWSTRGKLRNHLVPLLRDMYGDGFLNNLSALGAESTQCAELVDSQVLAPIMESVGQSEVAVWVDCGLLSDQPFFVWKEVFRQVCHSIMGNSMVREKPLHELIQKLERLETGPIGKAKHKNKDAEVGSWVTLKKGNRSFLTKDKKLVIFRDRFFPRKVYVAAQHPITAGESYEFGPWTVHTELLDGTHATVQELRDCKPLTVWDLVHANGLSYVFPNAPQLVIDCDSRFHVLRAIEKVITDAMPIVSSCGAFDDVSAGDVTSKWVHVTMRYNNTQ
;
A
#
# COMPACT_ATOMS: atom_id res chain seq x y z
N MET A 1 -45.73 -33.99 -0.51
CA MET A 1 -44.70 -33.10 0.07
C MET A 1 -45.38 -32.14 1.01
N THR A 2 -44.90 -32.02 2.24
CA THR A 2 -45.41 -31.03 3.18
C THR A 2 -45.08 -29.61 2.69
N SER A 3 -45.93 -28.63 2.99
CA SER A 3 -45.67 -27.22 2.62
C SER A 3 -44.30 -26.71 3.12
N GLU A 4 -43.86 -27.20 4.29
CA GLU A 4 -42.56 -26.83 4.92
C GLU A 4 -41.38 -27.33 4.13
N VAL A 5 -41.35 -28.56 3.60
CA VAL A 5 -40.28 -29.08 2.73
C VAL A 5 -40.10 -28.18 1.51
N GLN A 6 -41.22 -27.80 0.88
CA GLN A 6 -41.13 -26.89 -0.30
C GLN A 6 -40.65 -25.49 0.08
N GLN A 7 -41.01 -24.96 1.26
CA GLN A 7 -40.52 -23.67 1.74
C GLN A 7 -39.00 -23.69 1.95
N VAL A 8 -38.44 -24.72 2.59
CA VAL A 8 -36.98 -24.91 2.79
C VAL A 8 -36.27 -24.96 1.47
N LEU A 9 -36.71 -25.81 0.55
CA LEU A 9 -36.06 -25.99 -0.75
C LEU A 9 -36.15 -24.74 -1.62
N ARG A 10 -37.30 -24.06 -1.65
CA ARG A 10 -37.46 -22.79 -2.36
C ARG A 10 -36.57 -21.70 -1.76
N PHE A 11 -36.58 -21.53 -0.44
CA PHE A 11 -35.77 -20.54 0.22
C PHE A 11 -34.29 -20.73 -0.10
N TRP A 12 -33.77 -21.97 -0.10
CA TRP A 12 -32.36 -22.24 -0.31
C TRP A 12 -31.96 -22.28 -1.79
N PHE A 13 -32.81 -22.84 -2.65
CA PHE A 13 -32.49 -23.08 -4.06
C PHE A 13 -33.35 -22.28 -5.06
N ASP A 14 -34.16 -21.31 -4.60
CA ASP A 14 -35.19 -20.64 -5.37
C ASP A 14 -34.70 -20.16 -6.76
N GLY A 15 -35.38 -20.71 -7.82
CA GLY A 15 -35.23 -20.34 -9.22
C GLY A 15 -33.88 -20.73 -9.87
N ASP A 16 -33.92 -21.17 -11.11
CA ASP A 16 -32.75 -21.63 -11.90
C ASP A 16 -31.70 -20.58 -12.23
N GLN A 17 -31.65 -19.44 -11.52
CA GLN A 17 -30.66 -18.36 -11.79
C GLN A 17 -29.48 -18.41 -10.83
N HIS A 18 -28.40 -19.01 -11.28
CA HIS A 18 -27.17 -19.29 -10.54
C HIS A 18 -26.46 -18.10 -9.88
N GLU A 19 -26.62 -16.88 -10.38
CA GLU A 19 -25.82 -15.74 -9.90
C GLU A 19 -26.31 -15.13 -8.58
N THR A 20 -27.63 -15.08 -8.36
CA THR A 20 -28.21 -14.51 -7.14
C THR A 20 -28.02 -15.41 -5.93
N HIS A 21 -27.98 -16.72 -6.11
CA HIS A 21 -27.83 -17.71 -5.04
C HIS A 21 -26.39 -17.87 -4.56
N ARG A 22 -25.41 -17.66 -5.43
CA ARG A 22 -23.98 -17.77 -5.08
C ARG A 22 -23.61 -16.86 -3.91
N ALA A 23 -24.14 -15.66 -3.88
CA ALA A 23 -23.90 -14.69 -2.82
C ALA A 23 -24.62 -15.01 -1.50
N LYS A 24 -25.71 -15.79 -1.53
CA LYS A 24 -26.42 -16.30 -0.35
C LYS A 24 -25.72 -17.53 0.24
N TRP A 25 -25.24 -18.43 -0.62
CA TRP A 25 -24.59 -19.67 -0.19
C TRP A 25 -23.19 -19.48 0.38
N PHE A 26 -22.46 -18.47 -0.10
CA PHE A 26 -21.06 -18.21 0.26
C PHE A 26 -20.81 -16.71 0.48
N PRO A 27 -21.53 -16.06 1.42
CA PRO A 27 -21.28 -14.66 1.73
C PRO A 27 -19.89 -14.49 2.36
N ALA A 28 -19.29 -13.31 2.19
CA ALA A 28 -18.08 -12.98 2.92
C ALA A 28 -18.36 -12.86 4.42
N ASP A 29 -17.47 -13.40 5.24
CA ASP A 29 -17.61 -13.40 6.70
C ASP A 29 -17.75 -11.96 7.23
N GLY A 30 -18.77 -11.75 8.10
CA GLY A 30 -19.07 -10.45 8.68
C GLY A 30 -19.74 -9.43 7.73
N SER A 31 -20.07 -9.82 6.49
CA SER A 31 -20.74 -8.93 5.54
C SER A 31 -22.18 -8.64 5.96
N GLU A 32 -22.70 -7.45 5.60
CA GLU A 32 -24.10 -7.08 5.81
C GLU A 32 -25.06 -8.12 5.22
N ARG A 33 -24.70 -8.69 4.07
CA ARG A 33 -25.48 -9.74 3.40
C ARG A 33 -25.51 -11.04 4.21
N GLN A 34 -24.44 -11.39 4.88
CA GLN A 34 -24.37 -12.52 5.78
C GLN A 34 -25.32 -12.32 6.96
N GLN A 35 -25.26 -11.14 7.61
CA GLN A 35 -26.12 -10.79 8.74
C GLN A 35 -27.60 -10.81 8.36
N LEU A 36 -27.93 -10.30 7.17
CA LEU A 36 -29.30 -10.38 6.64
C LEU A 36 -29.77 -11.82 6.43
N THR A 37 -28.91 -12.69 5.86
CA THR A 37 -29.24 -14.11 5.67
C THR A 37 -29.40 -14.81 7.00
N ASP A 38 -28.53 -14.55 7.98
CA ASP A 38 -28.61 -15.12 9.33
C ASP A 38 -29.95 -14.74 10.00
N ALA A 39 -30.32 -13.45 9.94
CA ALA A 39 -31.59 -12.97 10.48
C ALA A 39 -32.81 -13.59 9.78
N GLN A 40 -32.79 -13.72 8.45
CA GLN A 40 -33.87 -14.36 7.69
C GLN A 40 -34.01 -15.82 8.03
N VAL A 41 -32.90 -16.57 8.13
CA VAL A 41 -32.95 -18.00 8.50
C VAL A 41 -33.49 -18.16 9.92
N ALA A 42 -32.97 -17.38 10.87
CA ALA A 42 -33.46 -17.45 12.26
C ALA A 42 -34.95 -17.13 12.38
N GLN A 43 -35.42 -16.08 11.69
CA GLN A 43 -36.83 -15.66 11.75
C GLN A 43 -37.78 -16.65 11.08
N GLN A 44 -37.40 -17.21 9.91
CA GLN A 44 -38.31 -18.03 9.10
C GLN A 44 -38.23 -19.52 9.45
N PHE A 45 -37.08 -20.00 9.91
CA PHE A 45 -36.79 -21.42 10.08
C PHE A 45 -36.25 -21.80 11.45
N GLY A 46 -36.18 -20.87 12.40
CA GLY A 46 -35.71 -21.14 13.76
C GLY A 46 -36.55 -22.21 14.48
N ASP A 47 -37.89 -22.11 14.41
CA ASP A 47 -38.80 -23.10 14.97
C ASP A 47 -38.65 -24.46 14.28
N LEU A 48 -38.51 -24.48 12.97
CA LEU A 48 -38.30 -25.70 12.21
C LEU A 48 -36.99 -26.38 12.56
N LEU A 49 -35.90 -25.60 12.79
CA LEU A 49 -34.64 -26.12 13.28
C LEU A 49 -34.79 -26.75 14.66
N THR A 50 -35.47 -26.08 15.58
CA THR A 50 -35.73 -26.60 16.94
C THR A 50 -36.48 -27.93 16.90
N ARG A 51 -37.48 -28.06 16.04
CA ARG A 51 -38.24 -29.30 15.82
C ARG A 51 -37.38 -30.41 15.20
N ALA A 52 -36.50 -30.04 14.26
CA ALA A 52 -35.55 -31.00 13.68
C ALA A 52 -34.55 -31.51 14.73
N GLU A 53 -34.06 -30.64 15.58
CA GLU A 53 -33.16 -30.96 16.70
C GLU A 53 -33.83 -31.84 17.78
N ALA A 54 -35.15 -31.65 17.97
CA ALA A 54 -35.94 -32.49 18.85
C ALA A 54 -36.33 -33.85 18.25
N GLY A 55 -35.96 -34.11 16.95
CA GLY A 55 -36.31 -35.37 16.28
C GLY A 55 -37.74 -35.43 15.74
N GLU A 56 -38.52 -34.35 15.80
CA GLU A 56 -39.91 -34.31 15.34
C GLU A 56 -40.04 -34.44 13.81
N LEU A 57 -38.94 -34.22 13.06
CA LEU A 57 -38.90 -34.28 11.61
C LEU A 57 -38.21 -35.53 11.08
N GLU A 58 -37.99 -36.57 11.89
CA GLU A 58 -37.30 -37.80 11.49
C GLU A 58 -37.99 -38.53 10.33
N ASN A 59 -39.33 -38.41 10.20
CA ASN A 59 -40.06 -38.94 9.06
C ASN A 59 -39.57 -38.36 7.71
N TRP A 60 -39.01 -37.13 7.67
CA TRP A 60 -38.51 -36.54 6.44
C TRP A 60 -37.35 -37.34 5.85
N ARG A 61 -36.63 -38.14 6.65
CA ARG A 61 -35.56 -39.01 6.17
C ARG A 61 -36.03 -40.00 5.08
N HIS A 62 -37.28 -40.45 5.20
CA HIS A 62 -37.83 -41.56 4.39
C HIS A 62 -39.02 -41.16 3.53
N ASP A 63 -39.64 -39.99 3.77
CA ASP A 63 -40.84 -39.55 3.05
C ASP A 63 -40.60 -39.32 1.55
N SER A 64 -39.48 -38.68 1.21
CA SER A 64 -39.03 -38.45 -0.15
C SER A 64 -37.58 -37.95 -0.21
N VAL A 65 -36.94 -38.04 -1.37
CA VAL A 65 -35.59 -37.49 -1.58
C VAL A 65 -35.54 -35.98 -1.27
N ASP A 66 -36.57 -35.25 -1.67
CA ASP A 66 -36.70 -33.81 -1.44
C ASP A 66 -36.88 -33.51 0.07
N ALA A 67 -37.61 -34.31 0.81
CA ALA A 67 -37.78 -34.18 2.25
C ALA A 67 -36.46 -34.47 2.99
N CYS A 68 -35.74 -35.50 2.60
CA CYS A 68 -34.43 -35.84 3.14
C CYS A 68 -33.43 -34.70 2.91
N VAL A 69 -33.36 -34.13 1.68
CA VAL A 69 -32.48 -32.99 1.38
C VAL A 69 -32.88 -31.75 2.19
N ALA A 70 -34.17 -31.49 2.38
CA ALA A 70 -34.65 -30.39 3.22
C ALA A 70 -34.21 -30.55 4.69
N LEU A 71 -34.29 -31.75 5.25
CA LEU A 71 -33.82 -32.03 6.60
C LEU A 71 -32.29 -31.85 6.74
N ILE A 72 -31.54 -32.31 5.74
CA ILE A 72 -30.08 -32.08 5.68
C ILE A 72 -29.76 -30.57 5.68
N LEU A 73 -30.50 -29.78 4.89
CA LEU A 73 -30.29 -28.31 4.85
C LEU A 73 -30.58 -27.63 6.19
N VAL A 74 -31.70 -28.03 6.85
CA VAL A 74 -32.07 -27.47 8.14
C VAL A 74 -31.00 -27.76 9.19
N LEU A 75 -30.58 -29.02 9.30
CA LEU A 75 -29.59 -29.43 10.31
C LEU A 75 -28.15 -28.98 10.02
N ASP A 76 -27.75 -28.92 8.73
CA ASP A 76 -26.37 -28.53 8.37
C ASP A 76 -26.26 -27.04 8.09
N GLN A 77 -27.04 -26.48 7.17
CA GLN A 77 -26.85 -25.11 6.72
C GLN A 77 -27.56 -24.09 7.64
N PHE A 78 -28.85 -24.30 7.96
CA PHE A 78 -29.59 -23.34 8.78
C PHE A 78 -29.04 -23.27 10.20
N SER A 79 -28.64 -24.39 10.79
CA SER A 79 -27.99 -24.40 12.08
C SER A 79 -26.74 -23.53 12.12
N ARG A 80 -25.92 -23.50 11.04
CA ARG A 80 -24.73 -22.66 10.94
C ARG A 80 -25.05 -21.18 10.83
N HIS A 81 -26.24 -20.81 10.34
CA HIS A 81 -26.70 -19.43 10.33
C HIS A 81 -27.25 -19.02 11.71
N VAL A 82 -27.99 -19.90 12.38
CA VAL A 82 -28.61 -19.62 13.70
C VAL A 82 -27.50 -19.60 14.79
N TYR A 83 -26.61 -20.59 14.79
CA TYR A 83 -25.55 -20.75 15.80
C TYR A 83 -24.19 -20.21 15.33
N ARG A 84 -24.21 -19.03 14.71
CA ARG A 84 -22.98 -18.46 14.11
C ARG A 84 -21.93 -18.04 15.14
N ASP A 85 -22.35 -17.54 16.30
CA ASP A 85 -21.40 -17.19 17.36
C ASP A 85 -20.79 -18.46 17.98
N ARG A 86 -19.61 -18.79 17.51
CA ARG A 86 -18.82 -19.96 17.96
C ARG A 86 -18.06 -19.71 19.25
N ASN A 87 -18.08 -18.51 19.80
CA ASN A 87 -17.50 -18.21 21.12
C ASN A 87 -18.50 -18.60 22.22
N ASP A 88 -19.79 -18.78 21.88
CA ASP A 88 -20.77 -19.36 22.77
C ASP A 88 -20.63 -20.89 22.77
N ALA A 89 -20.25 -21.44 23.93
CA ALA A 89 -20.04 -22.87 24.11
C ALA A 89 -21.32 -23.69 23.85
N THR A 90 -22.49 -23.13 24.11
CA THR A 90 -23.79 -23.77 23.86
C THR A 90 -24.07 -23.93 22.37
N ASN A 91 -23.80 -22.87 21.60
CA ASN A 91 -23.93 -22.89 20.14
C ASN A 91 -22.96 -23.92 19.52
N LEU A 92 -21.71 -23.96 20.00
CA LEU A 92 -20.73 -24.92 19.50
C LEU A 92 -21.11 -26.38 19.79
N GLU A 93 -21.67 -26.66 20.97
CA GLU A 93 -22.13 -27.99 21.34
C GLU A 93 -23.35 -28.42 20.52
N GLN A 94 -24.28 -27.49 20.28
CA GLN A 94 -25.46 -27.78 19.43
C GLN A 94 -25.06 -28.04 17.98
N LEU A 95 -24.13 -27.26 17.43
CA LEU A 95 -23.59 -27.50 16.08
C LEU A 95 -22.94 -28.89 15.97
N LYS A 96 -22.19 -29.34 16.95
CA LYS A 96 -21.62 -30.70 16.95
C LYS A 96 -22.66 -31.79 16.95
N ARG A 97 -23.77 -31.61 17.71
CA ARG A 97 -24.90 -32.55 17.71
C ARG A 97 -25.58 -32.59 16.35
N ASN A 98 -25.84 -31.42 15.76
CA ASN A 98 -26.43 -31.32 14.43
C ASN A 98 -25.52 -31.92 13.35
N ASP A 99 -24.19 -31.66 13.40
CA ASP A 99 -23.22 -32.29 12.51
C ASP A 99 -23.22 -33.83 12.59
N ALA A 100 -23.30 -34.39 13.79
CA ALA A 100 -23.39 -35.83 13.99
C ALA A 100 -24.74 -36.40 13.47
N HIS A 101 -25.84 -35.73 13.73
CA HIS A 101 -27.16 -36.13 13.29
C HIS A 101 -27.29 -36.13 11.76
N VAL A 102 -26.91 -35.01 11.11
CA VAL A 102 -26.99 -34.89 9.65
C VAL A 102 -26.07 -35.86 8.94
N LEU A 103 -24.90 -36.13 9.53
CA LEU A 103 -23.96 -37.12 9.02
C LEU A 103 -24.55 -38.51 8.99
N ALA A 104 -25.26 -38.91 10.06
CA ALA A 104 -25.96 -40.19 10.09
C ALA A 104 -27.04 -40.29 8.99
N ILE A 105 -27.80 -39.22 8.71
CA ILE A 105 -28.77 -39.18 7.61
C ILE A 105 -28.08 -39.40 6.26
N VAL A 106 -26.96 -38.75 6.01
CA VAL A 106 -26.24 -38.89 4.75
C VAL A 106 -25.68 -40.29 4.58
N GLU A 107 -25.01 -40.86 5.60
CA GLU A 107 -24.34 -42.15 5.56
C GLU A 107 -25.30 -43.35 5.58
N GLN A 108 -26.46 -43.22 6.27
CA GLN A 108 -27.42 -44.33 6.44
C GLN A 108 -28.55 -44.33 5.41
N ASP A 109 -28.94 -43.14 4.89
CA ASP A 109 -30.11 -43.04 4.02
C ASP A 109 -29.75 -42.50 2.62
N LEU A 110 -29.07 -41.34 2.54
CA LEU A 110 -28.85 -40.68 1.23
C LEU A 110 -27.91 -41.49 0.33
N LEU A 111 -26.73 -41.92 0.84
CA LEU A 111 -25.73 -42.65 0.08
C LEU A 111 -26.13 -44.07 -0.26
N PRO A 112 -26.61 -44.91 0.72
CA PRO A 112 -26.97 -46.31 0.42
C PRO A 112 -28.12 -46.43 -0.58
N ASN A 113 -29.08 -45.49 -0.53
CA ASN A 113 -30.21 -45.46 -1.45
C ASN A 113 -29.85 -44.79 -2.79
N ARG A 114 -28.61 -44.29 -2.96
CA ARG A 114 -28.13 -43.59 -4.16
C ARG A 114 -28.98 -42.37 -4.55
N TRP A 115 -29.68 -41.76 -3.61
CA TRP A 115 -30.60 -40.63 -3.86
C TRP A 115 -29.85 -39.41 -4.38
N HIS A 116 -28.58 -39.20 -3.98
CA HIS A 116 -27.72 -38.13 -4.45
C HIS A 116 -27.52 -38.14 -5.97
N GLU A 117 -27.59 -39.28 -6.63
CA GLU A 117 -27.38 -39.42 -8.06
C GLU A 117 -28.50 -38.78 -8.90
N THR A 118 -29.70 -38.66 -8.39
CA THR A 118 -30.88 -38.09 -9.08
C THR A 118 -31.03 -36.58 -8.88
N LEU A 119 -30.30 -35.99 -7.93
CA LEU A 119 -30.47 -34.59 -7.54
C LEU A 119 -29.92 -33.61 -8.58
N PRO A 120 -30.50 -32.42 -8.80
CA PRO A 120 -29.86 -31.32 -9.52
C PRO A 120 -28.54 -30.91 -8.86
N VAL A 121 -27.59 -30.33 -9.63
CA VAL A 121 -26.23 -30.01 -9.13
C VAL A 121 -26.22 -29.22 -7.82
N PRO A 122 -27.01 -28.15 -7.63
CA PRO A 122 -27.00 -27.45 -6.36
C PRO A 122 -27.44 -28.35 -5.18
N ARG A 123 -28.52 -29.11 -5.33
CA ARG A 123 -29.01 -30.03 -4.27
C ARG A 123 -27.99 -31.15 -3.99
N PHE A 124 -27.37 -31.70 -5.02
CA PHE A 124 -26.27 -32.67 -4.90
C PHE A 124 -25.12 -32.16 -4.05
N VAL A 125 -24.67 -30.93 -4.32
CA VAL A 125 -23.56 -30.31 -3.59
C VAL A 125 -23.92 -30.15 -2.10
N PHE A 126 -25.10 -29.61 -1.80
CA PHE A 126 -25.48 -29.37 -0.42
C PHE A 126 -25.89 -30.67 0.34
N ALA A 127 -26.41 -31.64 -0.33
CA ALA A 127 -26.69 -32.96 0.28
C ALA A 127 -25.41 -33.70 0.69
N LEU A 128 -24.29 -33.50 -0.01
CA LEU A 128 -22.98 -34.08 0.33
C LEU A 128 -22.07 -33.15 1.17
N MET A 129 -22.52 -31.93 1.47
CA MET A 129 -21.75 -30.98 2.26
C MET A 129 -21.45 -31.47 3.69
N PRO A 130 -22.33 -32.19 4.40
CA PRO A 130 -22.05 -32.70 5.73
C PRO A 130 -20.83 -33.61 5.80
N LEU A 131 -20.56 -34.43 4.78
CA LEU A 131 -19.35 -35.26 4.69
C LEU A 131 -18.06 -34.42 4.66
N ARG A 132 -18.15 -33.17 4.18
CA ARG A 132 -17.05 -32.23 4.19
C ARG A 132 -16.94 -31.45 5.48
N HIS A 133 -18.03 -31.21 6.20
CA HIS A 133 -18.02 -30.53 7.49
C HIS A 133 -17.41 -31.40 8.59
N SER A 134 -17.57 -32.72 8.50
CA SER A 134 -16.95 -33.73 9.38
C SER A 134 -16.00 -34.64 8.58
N PRO A 135 -14.87 -34.11 8.06
CA PRO A 135 -14.07 -34.79 7.07
C PRO A 135 -13.24 -35.92 7.65
N THR A 136 -13.32 -37.10 7.01
CA THR A 136 -12.31 -38.15 7.09
C THR A 136 -11.80 -38.45 5.67
N PRO A 137 -10.63 -39.11 5.49
CA PRO A 137 -10.17 -39.49 4.16
C PRO A 137 -11.22 -40.28 3.37
N GLU A 138 -11.89 -41.22 4.02
CA GLU A 138 -12.92 -42.09 3.44
C GLU A 138 -14.10 -41.25 2.94
N ARG A 139 -14.67 -40.38 3.79
CA ARG A 139 -15.80 -39.50 3.45
C ARG A 139 -15.50 -38.59 2.27
N LEU A 140 -14.30 -38.00 2.24
CA LEU A 140 -13.90 -37.14 1.13
C LEU A 140 -13.69 -37.92 -0.16
N HIS A 141 -13.25 -39.21 -0.10
CA HIS A 141 -13.22 -40.10 -1.25
C HIS A 141 -14.60 -40.39 -1.78
N ASP A 142 -15.56 -40.67 -0.91
CA ASP A 142 -16.95 -40.92 -1.29
C ASP A 142 -17.55 -39.70 -2.03
N VAL A 143 -17.30 -38.51 -1.53
CA VAL A 143 -17.70 -37.26 -2.20
C VAL A 143 -17.04 -37.13 -3.58
N LEU A 144 -15.73 -37.40 -3.69
CA LEU A 144 -15.02 -37.32 -4.98
C LEU A 144 -15.48 -38.39 -5.95
N ALA A 145 -15.72 -39.62 -5.49
CA ALA A 145 -16.26 -40.71 -6.29
C ALA A 145 -17.64 -40.38 -6.82
N ALA A 146 -18.54 -39.81 -5.99
CA ALA A 146 -19.86 -39.37 -6.39
C ALA A 146 -19.80 -38.25 -7.45
N ILE A 147 -18.88 -37.29 -7.31
CA ILE A 147 -18.65 -36.22 -8.29
C ILE A 147 -18.18 -36.82 -9.64
N GLU A 148 -17.20 -37.73 -9.61
CA GLU A 148 -16.66 -38.35 -10.85
C GLU A 148 -17.70 -39.25 -11.54
N ALA A 149 -18.49 -40.02 -10.77
CA ALA A 149 -19.61 -40.81 -11.33
C ALA A 149 -20.58 -39.88 -12.06
N ARG A 150 -20.93 -38.74 -11.46
CA ARG A 150 -21.85 -37.79 -12.07
C ARG A 150 -21.28 -37.15 -13.34
N ARG A 151 -19.99 -36.78 -13.36
CA ARG A 151 -19.31 -36.21 -14.53
C ARG A 151 -19.35 -37.20 -15.72
N ARG A 152 -19.14 -38.48 -15.45
CA ARG A 152 -19.17 -39.53 -16.49
C ARG A 152 -20.58 -39.77 -17.05
N LEU A 153 -21.59 -39.75 -16.21
CA LEU A 153 -22.96 -40.12 -16.62
C LEU A 153 -23.72 -38.97 -17.31
N GLN A 154 -23.47 -37.73 -16.95
CA GLN A 154 -24.28 -36.59 -17.40
C GLN A 154 -23.54 -35.52 -18.20
N GLY A 155 -22.21 -35.65 -18.42
CA GLY A 155 -21.41 -34.68 -19.18
C GLY A 155 -21.44 -33.23 -18.61
N GLN A 156 -21.93 -33.05 -17.37
CA GLN A 156 -22.11 -31.74 -16.76
C GLN A 156 -20.81 -31.23 -16.11
N HIS A 157 -20.32 -30.14 -16.64
CA HIS A 157 -19.14 -29.41 -16.12
C HIS A 157 -19.53 -28.02 -15.59
N GLY A 158 -20.45 -27.98 -14.60
CA GLY A 158 -20.88 -26.71 -13.99
C GLY A 158 -19.81 -26.15 -13.03
N GLU A 159 -19.65 -24.81 -12.99
CA GLU A 159 -18.68 -24.13 -12.12
C GLU A 159 -18.83 -24.52 -10.63
N LEU A 160 -20.04 -24.69 -10.16
CA LEU A 160 -20.36 -25.09 -8.78
C LEU A 160 -19.80 -26.50 -8.46
N LEU A 161 -20.00 -27.46 -9.39
CA LEU A 161 -19.54 -28.84 -9.21
C LEU A 161 -18.01 -28.90 -9.23
N GLU A 162 -17.37 -28.15 -10.13
CA GLU A 162 -15.93 -28.10 -10.22
C GLU A 162 -15.29 -27.39 -9.00
N LYS A 163 -15.91 -26.34 -8.50
CA LYS A 163 -15.51 -25.69 -7.24
C LYS A 163 -15.61 -26.68 -6.07
N PHE A 164 -16.71 -27.45 -6.00
CA PHE A 164 -16.92 -28.45 -4.95
C PHE A 164 -15.86 -29.55 -5.02
N ARG A 165 -15.56 -30.08 -6.22
CA ARG A 165 -14.50 -31.06 -6.47
C ARG A 165 -13.13 -30.53 -6.00
N ARG A 166 -12.72 -29.36 -6.52
CA ARG A 166 -11.42 -28.75 -6.21
C ARG A 166 -11.21 -28.52 -4.71
N THR A 167 -12.24 -27.98 -4.03
CA THR A 167 -12.17 -27.72 -2.59
C THR A 167 -12.20 -29.01 -1.77
N THR A 168 -12.86 -30.07 -2.24
CA THR A 168 -12.84 -31.40 -1.60
C THR A 168 -11.49 -32.10 -1.81
N THR A 169 -10.92 -32.03 -3.00
CA THR A 169 -9.57 -32.56 -3.29
C THR A 169 -8.52 -31.89 -2.41
N GLY A 170 -8.55 -30.55 -2.31
CA GLY A 170 -7.64 -29.81 -1.43
C GLY A 170 -7.77 -30.22 0.06
N ARG A 171 -9.00 -30.47 0.52
CA ARG A 171 -9.24 -30.93 1.91
C ARG A 171 -8.77 -32.38 2.13
N LEU A 172 -8.93 -33.25 1.13
CA LEU A 172 -8.40 -34.62 1.19
C LEU A 172 -6.88 -34.64 1.18
N GLN A 173 -6.25 -33.85 0.32
CA GLN A 173 -4.79 -33.67 0.32
C GLN A 173 -4.27 -33.19 1.67
N HIS A 174 -5.01 -32.29 2.28
CA HIS A 174 -4.72 -31.80 3.62
C HIS A 174 -4.81 -32.87 4.72
N LEU A 175 -5.81 -33.78 4.66
CA LEU A 175 -5.97 -34.88 5.61
C LEU A 175 -5.00 -36.05 5.38
N ARG A 176 -4.52 -36.25 4.14
CA ARG A 176 -3.57 -37.33 3.79
C ARG A 176 -2.09 -36.96 3.99
N GLY A 177 -1.81 -35.78 4.59
CA GLY A 177 -0.43 -35.31 4.64
C GLY A 177 0.06 -34.95 3.25
N GLY A 178 -0.77 -34.35 2.39
CA GLY A 178 -0.34 -33.36 1.42
C GLY A 178 0.31 -32.24 2.20
N PRO A 179 1.35 -31.53 1.69
CA PRO A 179 2.29 -30.78 2.51
C PRO A 179 1.54 -30.19 3.67
N GLU A 180 1.76 -30.74 4.83
CA GLU A 180 1.03 -30.43 6.06
C GLU A 180 0.95 -28.91 6.15
N LYS A 181 -0.26 -28.37 6.25
CA LYS A 181 -0.40 -27.31 7.22
C LYS A 181 -0.01 -28.03 8.51
N GLU A 182 1.23 -27.91 8.87
CA GLU A 182 1.62 -28.12 10.23
C GLU A 182 0.66 -27.29 11.10
N THR A 183 -0.43 -27.95 11.53
CA THR A 183 -0.94 -27.67 12.86
C THR A 183 0.31 -27.69 13.68
N THR A 184 0.67 -26.58 14.26
CA THR A 184 1.68 -26.35 15.28
C THR A 184 2.04 -27.62 16.05
N THR A 185 2.54 -28.58 15.39
CA THR A 185 3.47 -29.52 15.95
C THR A 185 4.72 -28.69 16.05
N ARG A 186 5.13 -28.43 17.31
CA ARG A 186 6.52 -28.13 17.59
C ARG A 186 7.31 -28.49 16.34
N ILE A 187 7.97 -27.48 15.74
CA ILE A 187 9.12 -27.77 14.91
C ILE A 187 9.87 -28.73 15.78
N SER A 188 9.83 -30.01 15.45
CA SER A 188 10.55 -30.98 16.29
C SER A 188 11.97 -30.50 16.17
N ASP A 189 12.63 -30.34 17.30
CA ASP A 189 14.05 -29.98 17.29
C ASP A 189 14.82 -30.93 16.36
N ASP A 190 14.29 -32.12 16.10
CA ASP A 190 14.80 -33.18 15.22
C ASP A 190 14.78 -32.84 13.72
N ASP A 191 13.77 -32.15 13.18
CA ASP A 191 13.71 -31.82 11.75
C ASP A 191 14.66 -30.69 11.33
N ILE A 192 15.22 -29.96 12.29
CA ILE A 192 16.06 -28.78 12.05
C ILE A 192 17.46 -28.94 12.66
N LEU A 193 17.58 -29.60 13.81
CA LEU A 193 18.84 -29.75 14.54
C LEU A 193 19.66 -30.99 14.16
N GLU A 194 19.05 -32.03 13.57
CA GLU A 194 19.79 -33.26 13.16
C GLU A 194 20.46 -33.16 11.78
N ARG A 195 20.35 -32.05 11.05
CA ARG A 195 21.35 -31.78 10.04
C ARG A 195 22.59 -31.29 10.76
N GLU A 196 23.39 -32.27 11.24
CA GLU A 196 24.73 -32.02 11.73
C GLU A 196 25.39 -31.02 10.82
N PHE A 197 25.98 -29.98 11.41
CA PHE A 197 26.96 -29.15 10.75
C PHE A 197 27.95 -30.07 10.05
N MET A 198 27.73 -30.28 8.76
CA MET A 198 28.83 -30.75 7.93
C MET A 198 29.89 -29.67 8.08
N GLU A 199 31.09 -30.04 8.52
CA GLU A 199 32.26 -29.18 8.43
C GLU A 199 32.29 -28.68 7.00
N THR A 200 31.84 -27.45 6.80
CA THR A 200 31.74 -26.88 5.47
C THR A 200 33.17 -26.66 5.00
N ASP A 201 33.59 -27.41 3.99
CA ASP A 201 34.85 -27.15 3.34
C ASP A 201 34.83 -25.71 2.82
N GLU A 202 35.52 -24.82 3.54
CA GLU A 202 35.59 -23.39 3.20
C GLU A 202 36.08 -23.16 1.76
N ARG A 203 36.90 -24.09 1.23
CA ARG A 203 37.37 -24.05 -0.16
C ARG A 203 36.24 -24.35 -1.13
N ASP A 204 35.34 -25.27 -0.79
CA ASP A 204 34.16 -25.56 -1.61
C ASP A 204 33.18 -24.37 -1.59
N MET A 205 32.94 -23.79 -0.40
CA MET A 205 32.08 -22.61 -0.28
C MET A 205 32.62 -21.42 -1.05
N ALA A 206 33.92 -21.16 -1.03
CA ALA A 206 34.56 -20.07 -1.79
C ALA A 206 34.40 -20.23 -3.32
N ARG A 207 34.14 -21.43 -3.82
CA ARG A 207 33.84 -21.69 -5.24
C ARG A 207 32.37 -21.51 -5.58
N ASN A 208 31.48 -21.44 -4.61
CA ASN A 208 30.05 -21.30 -4.82
C ASN A 208 29.71 -19.93 -5.42
N ARG A 209 28.76 -19.92 -6.37
CA ARG A 209 28.35 -18.71 -7.09
C ARG A 209 27.74 -17.63 -6.17
N LEU A 210 26.89 -18.03 -5.21
CA LEU A 210 26.28 -17.07 -4.27
C LEU A 210 27.33 -16.47 -3.34
N TYR A 211 28.26 -17.29 -2.83
CA TYR A 211 29.33 -16.80 -1.98
C TYR A 211 30.19 -15.76 -2.71
N ARG A 212 30.60 -16.04 -3.96
CA ARG A 212 31.40 -15.10 -4.75
C ARG A 212 30.64 -13.80 -5.06
N ALA A 213 29.37 -13.92 -5.44
CA ALA A 213 28.55 -12.74 -5.70
C ALA A 213 28.36 -11.88 -4.45
N MET A 214 28.18 -12.50 -3.28
CA MET A 214 28.10 -11.78 -2.03
C MET A 214 29.45 -11.13 -1.66
N ASP A 215 30.55 -11.78 -1.88
CA ASP A 215 31.90 -11.26 -1.67
C ASP A 215 32.20 -10.03 -2.54
N GLU A 216 31.87 -10.12 -3.82
CA GLU A 216 31.96 -9.00 -4.76
C GLU A 216 31.03 -7.84 -4.35
N TYR A 217 29.79 -8.14 -3.95
CA TYR A 217 28.85 -7.15 -3.49
C TYR A 217 29.33 -6.41 -2.24
N LEU A 218 29.87 -7.14 -1.25
CA LEU A 218 30.45 -6.56 -0.03
C LEU A 218 31.68 -5.69 -0.33
N THR A 219 32.44 -6.06 -1.35
CA THR A 219 33.57 -5.23 -1.84
C THR A 219 33.07 -3.92 -2.43
N GLN A 220 32.05 -3.98 -3.30
CA GLN A 220 31.47 -2.80 -3.94
C GLN A 220 30.84 -1.83 -2.93
N MET A 221 30.16 -2.34 -1.91
CA MET A 221 29.57 -1.51 -0.87
C MET A 221 30.57 -1.10 0.22
N LYS A 222 31.84 -1.43 0.06
CA LYS A 222 32.93 -1.07 1.00
C LYS A 222 32.68 -1.56 2.42
N ALA A 223 32.25 -2.81 2.56
CA ALA A 223 31.88 -3.40 3.85
C ALA A 223 32.96 -3.26 4.92
N ARG A 224 34.24 -3.23 4.53
CA ARG A 224 35.41 -3.04 5.43
C ARG A 224 35.43 -1.71 6.18
N GLU A 225 34.72 -0.70 5.69
CA GLU A 225 34.66 0.62 6.34
C GLU A 225 33.65 0.65 7.50
N HIS A 226 32.92 -0.43 7.71
CA HIS A 226 31.81 -0.49 8.66
C HIS A 226 32.04 -1.55 9.75
N SER A 227 31.67 -1.22 10.98
CA SER A 227 31.74 -2.15 12.12
C SER A 227 30.54 -3.10 12.20
N HIS A 228 29.39 -2.71 11.61
CA HIS A 228 28.16 -3.48 11.61
C HIS A 228 27.49 -3.46 10.24
N LEU A 229 26.92 -4.60 9.84
CA LEU A 229 26.03 -4.72 8.70
C LEU A 229 24.71 -5.35 9.13
N ALA A 230 23.58 -4.75 8.69
CA ALA A 230 22.27 -5.21 9.11
C ALA A 230 21.60 -6.07 8.03
N VAL A 231 20.79 -7.06 8.47
CA VAL A 231 19.99 -7.93 7.60
C VAL A 231 18.55 -8.05 8.12
N SER A 232 17.57 -7.94 7.22
CA SER A 232 16.16 -8.25 7.52
C SER A 232 15.98 -9.78 7.52
N LEU A 233 15.81 -10.36 8.69
CA LEU A 233 15.79 -11.81 8.91
C LEU A 233 14.38 -12.30 9.20
N SER A 234 13.70 -12.87 8.20
CA SER A 234 12.32 -13.37 8.33
C SER A 234 12.24 -14.86 8.71
N GLY A 235 13.37 -15.55 8.74
CA GLY A 235 13.40 -17.01 8.89
C GLY A 235 13.19 -17.79 7.58
N GLY A 236 12.75 -17.14 6.51
CA GLY A 236 12.67 -17.77 5.17
C GLY A 236 14.05 -17.95 4.54
N VAL A 237 14.17 -18.95 3.64
CA VAL A 237 15.47 -19.40 3.07
C VAL A 237 16.33 -18.24 2.55
N ASP A 238 15.75 -17.26 1.86
CA ASP A 238 16.49 -16.15 1.26
C ASP A 238 17.20 -15.30 2.31
N SER A 239 16.47 -14.91 3.36
CA SER A 239 16.99 -14.10 4.45
C SER A 239 18.01 -14.85 5.30
N MET A 240 17.80 -16.16 5.51
CA MET A 240 18.72 -17.01 6.26
C MET A 240 20.04 -17.20 5.52
N VAL A 241 19.99 -17.42 4.20
CA VAL A 241 21.19 -17.52 3.34
C VAL A 241 21.98 -16.21 3.34
N VAL A 242 21.31 -15.06 3.22
CA VAL A 242 21.99 -13.74 3.30
C VAL A 242 22.66 -13.56 4.65
N ALA A 243 21.98 -13.85 5.77
CA ALA A 243 22.56 -13.72 7.10
C ALA A 243 23.77 -14.64 7.30
N TYR A 244 23.68 -15.87 6.80
CA TYR A 244 24.78 -16.83 6.85
C TYR A 244 26.00 -16.39 6.02
N LEU A 245 25.76 -15.88 4.79
CA LEU A 245 26.82 -15.35 3.93
C LEU A 245 27.49 -14.12 4.54
N LEU A 246 26.73 -13.22 5.15
CA LEU A 246 27.29 -12.06 5.87
C LEU A 246 28.22 -12.53 7.01
N HIS A 247 27.76 -13.48 7.81
CA HIS A 247 28.56 -14.05 8.89
C HIS A 247 29.87 -14.68 8.33
N LYS A 248 29.78 -15.53 7.30
CA LYS A 248 30.93 -16.23 6.73
C LYS A 248 31.94 -15.32 6.05
N LEU A 249 31.51 -14.19 5.53
CA LEU A 249 32.35 -13.21 4.84
C LEU A 249 32.86 -12.09 5.76
N SER A 250 32.37 -12.03 7.01
CA SER A 250 32.71 -10.95 7.95
C SER A 250 34.21 -10.78 8.12
N GLU A 251 34.94 -11.84 8.44
CA GLU A 251 36.40 -11.78 8.67
C GLU A 251 37.14 -11.28 7.43
N LYS A 252 36.75 -11.75 6.24
CA LYS A 252 37.34 -11.31 4.95
C LYS A 252 37.14 -9.83 4.70
N HIS A 253 36.04 -9.25 5.21
CA HIS A 253 35.66 -7.85 5.02
C HIS A 253 35.83 -6.98 6.27
N GLY A 254 36.88 -7.21 7.05
CA GLY A 254 37.26 -6.33 8.17
C GLY A 254 36.66 -6.71 9.53
N GLY A 255 35.99 -7.86 9.65
CA GLY A 255 35.46 -8.36 10.92
C GLY A 255 34.21 -7.63 11.39
N PHE A 256 33.36 -7.17 10.47
CA PHE A 256 32.10 -6.52 10.86
C PHE A 256 31.16 -7.50 11.61
N THR A 257 30.37 -6.97 12.50
CA THR A 257 29.32 -7.73 13.19
C THR A 257 28.02 -7.69 12.39
N THR A 258 27.41 -8.86 12.15
CA THR A 258 26.09 -8.93 11.52
C THR A 258 25.00 -8.65 12.53
N VAL A 259 24.06 -7.74 12.21
CA VAL A 259 22.89 -7.40 13.00
C VAL A 259 21.64 -7.89 12.28
N ALA A 260 20.98 -8.91 12.82
CA ALA A 260 19.75 -9.46 12.28
C ALA A 260 18.52 -8.76 12.88
N VAL A 261 17.63 -8.26 12.03
CA VAL A 261 16.36 -7.62 12.44
C VAL A 261 15.21 -8.53 12.07
N HIS A 262 14.54 -9.06 13.09
CA HIS A 262 13.35 -9.90 12.94
C HIS A 262 12.09 -9.13 13.31
N LEU A 263 11.07 -9.21 12.45
CA LEU A 263 9.76 -8.59 12.68
C LEU A 263 8.73 -9.67 12.96
N ASP A 264 8.27 -9.76 14.19
CA ASP A 264 7.19 -10.65 14.58
C ASP A 264 5.85 -9.94 14.43
N TYR A 265 5.05 -10.38 13.48
CA TYR A 265 3.72 -9.82 13.22
C TYR A 265 2.63 -10.37 14.15
N GLY A 266 2.92 -11.38 14.98
CA GLY A 266 1.95 -11.99 15.89
C GLY A 266 0.70 -12.58 15.20
N ASN A 267 0.76 -12.81 13.89
CA ASN A 267 -0.41 -13.21 13.09
C ASN A 267 -0.70 -14.71 13.10
N ARG A 268 0.22 -15.50 13.64
CA ARG A 268 0.17 -16.96 13.68
C ARG A 268 0.68 -17.44 15.04
N ALA A 269 0.16 -18.58 15.51
CA ALA A 269 0.62 -19.19 16.76
C ALA A 269 2.11 -19.60 16.68
N GLU A 270 2.59 -19.91 15.46
CA GLU A 270 3.95 -20.32 15.17
C GLU A 270 4.97 -19.17 15.21
N SER A 271 4.52 -17.91 15.09
CA SER A 271 5.41 -16.73 15.02
C SER A 271 6.40 -16.65 16.18
N THR A 272 5.96 -16.99 17.39
CA THR A 272 6.83 -16.96 18.58
C THR A 272 7.89 -18.06 18.52
N ALA A 273 7.50 -19.28 18.14
CA ALA A 273 8.44 -20.40 18.00
C ALA A 273 9.45 -20.17 16.86
N GLU A 274 9.00 -19.57 15.74
CA GLU A 274 9.87 -19.14 14.65
C GLU A 274 10.87 -18.08 15.13
N CYS A 275 10.42 -17.09 15.88
CA CYS A 275 11.27 -16.05 16.48
C CYS A 275 12.32 -16.64 17.42
N ASP A 276 11.91 -17.53 18.34
CA ASP A 276 12.81 -18.18 19.30
C ASP A 276 13.86 -19.05 18.60
N TYR A 277 13.47 -19.73 17.53
CA TYR A 277 14.40 -20.52 16.72
C TYR A 277 15.45 -19.64 16.03
N VAL A 278 15.01 -18.58 15.34
CA VAL A 278 15.91 -17.63 14.65
C VAL A 278 16.85 -16.97 15.66
N HIS A 279 16.35 -16.63 16.85
CA HIS A 279 17.17 -16.07 17.93
C HIS A 279 18.30 -17.02 18.34
N ARG A 280 17.99 -18.27 18.69
CA ARG A 280 18.99 -19.30 19.05
C ARG A 280 20.00 -19.53 17.93
N TRP A 281 19.55 -19.54 16.68
CA TRP A 281 20.43 -19.65 15.53
C TRP A 281 21.39 -18.46 15.44
N CYS A 282 20.91 -17.22 15.63
CA CYS A 282 21.75 -16.02 15.66
C CYS A 282 22.78 -16.07 16.78
N GLU A 283 22.38 -16.47 18.00
CA GLU A 283 23.29 -16.63 19.16
C GLU A 283 24.45 -17.57 18.85
N ARG A 284 24.14 -18.69 18.21
CA ARG A 284 25.17 -19.70 17.85
C ARG A 284 26.23 -19.15 16.88
N PHE A 285 25.86 -18.21 16.00
CA PHE A 285 26.77 -17.59 15.04
C PHE A 285 27.34 -16.24 15.50
N GLY A 286 27.05 -15.80 16.71
CA GLY A 286 27.48 -14.48 17.19
C GLY A 286 26.85 -13.31 16.40
N ILE A 287 25.69 -13.56 15.78
CA ILE A 287 24.89 -12.56 15.08
C ILE A 287 24.05 -11.81 16.13
N VAL A 288 24.15 -10.48 16.14
CA VAL A 288 23.32 -9.66 17.03
C VAL A 288 21.86 -9.75 16.59
N PHE A 289 20.98 -10.22 17.47
CA PHE A 289 19.55 -10.38 17.16
C PHE A 289 18.72 -9.24 17.74
N HIS A 290 17.98 -8.56 16.87
CA HIS A 290 17.02 -7.52 17.23
C HIS A 290 15.63 -7.94 16.79
N VAL A 291 14.72 -8.09 17.73
CA VAL A 291 13.32 -8.45 17.47
C VAL A 291 12.40 -7.27 17.71
N ARG A 292 11.44 -7.06 16.80
CA ARG A 292 10.34 -6.10 16.95
C ARG A 292 9.02 -6.83 16.77
N ARG A 293 8.25 -6.92 17.82
CA ARG A 293 6.88 -7.42 17.76
C ARG A 293 5.93 -6.29 17.39
N ILE A 294 5.04 -6.55 16.43
CA ILE A 294 4.05 -5.60 15.93
C ILE A 294 2.71 -5.92 16.58
N ASP A 295 2.37 -5.20 17.65
CA ASP A 295 1.12 -5.34 18.39
C ASP A 295 0.13 -4.20 18.09
N GLU A 296 0.58 -3.13 17.41
CA GLU A 296 -0.20 -1.92 17.11
C GLU A 296 -1.31 -2.14 16.11
N VAL A 297 -1.18 -3.15 15.27
CA VAL A 297 -2.19 -3.49 14.26
C VAL A 297 -2.45 -4.99 14.25
N LYS A 298 -3.73 -5.36 14.27
CA LYS A 298 -4.17 -6.74 14.17
C LYS A 298 -4.91 -6.93 12.85
N ARG A 299 -4.48 -7.90 12.06
CA ARG A 299 -5.06 -8.17 10.75
C ARG A 299 -6.56 -8.49 10.80
N ALA A 300 -7.02 -9.15 11.86
CA ALA A 300 -8.42 -9.54 12.01
C ALA A 300 -9.37 -8.34 12.18
N THR A 301 -8.89 -7.21 12.69
CA THR A 301 -9.70 -6.03 13.04
C THR A 301 -9.39 -4.80 12.20
N THR A 302 -8.27 -4.78 11.46
CA THR A 302 -7.84 -3.61 10.67
C THR A 302 -8.13 -3.82 9.19
N LYS A 303 -8.62 -2.79 8.49
CA LYS A 303 -8.79 -2.83 7.04
C LYS A 303 -7.47 -3.17 6.36
N ARG A 304 -7.52 -3.96 5.29
CA ARG A 304 -6.33 -4.48 4.61
C ARG A 304 -5.31 -3.40 4.24
N ASP A 305 -5.78 -2.33 3.60
CA ASP A 305 -4.89 -1.27 3.11
C ASP A 305 -4.22 -0.52 4.27
N ASP A 306 -4.95 -0.27 5.36
CA ASP A 306 -4.40 0.34 6.56
C ASP A 306 -3.43 -0.61 7.27
N TYR A 307 -3.74 -1.89 7.36
CA TYR A 307 -2.85 -2.89 7.92
C TYR A 307 -1.52 -2.96 7.15
N GLU A 308 -1.58 -3.05 5.82
CA GLU A 308 -0.38 -3.10 4.97
C GLU A 308 0.46 -1.81 5.09
N ARG A 309 -0.21 -0.64 5.14
CA ARG A 309 0.45 0.68 5.30
C ARG A 309 1.12 0.81 6.67
N ILE A 310 0.39 0.60 7.76
CA ILE A 310 0.91 0.77 9.13
C ILE A 310 2.02 -0.26 9.41
N SER A 311 1.83 -1.52 9.03
CA SER A 311 2.86 -2.55 9.17
C SER A 311 4.14 -2.20 8.40
N ARG A 312 4.00 -1.56 7.23
CA ARG A 312 5.13 -1.06 6.45
C ARG A 312 5.83 0.11 7.14
N GLU A 313 5.09 1.07 7.67
CA GLU A 313 5.64 2.21 8.41
C GLU A 313 6.44 1.74 9.64
N ILE A 314 5.86 0.85 10.46
CA ILE A 314 6.54 0.26 11.64
C ILE A 314 7.82 -0.49 11.21
N ARG A 315 7.76 -1.26 10.13
CA ARG A 315 8.92 -1.99 9.60
C ARG A 315 10.08 -1.05 9.29
N TYR A 316 9.84 0.00 8.51
CA TYR A 316 10.89 0.92 8.09
C TYR A 316 11.39 1.82 9.21
N SER A 317 10.51 2.21 10.15
CA SER A 317 10.92 2.88 11.39
C SER A 317 11.86 1.98 12.20
N THR A 318 11.49 0.71 12.42
CA THR A 318 12.37 -0.24 13.14
C THR A 318 13.73 -0.40 12.45
N TYR A 319 13.77 -0.46 11.12
CA TYR A 319 15.04 -0.54 10.40
C TYR A 319 15.87 0.73 10.60
N ALA A 320 15.28 1.91 10.52
CA ALA A 320 15.98 3.17 10.76
C ALA A 320 16.58 3.22 12.18
N ASP A 321 15.79 2.88 13.19
CA ASP A 321 16.21 2.85 14.60
C ASP A 321 17.40 1.89 14.82
N VAL A 322 17.36 0.70 14.19
CA VAL A 322 18.46 -0.29 14.30
C VAL A 322 19.71 0.18 13.56
N LEU A 323 19.55 0.74 12.36
CA LEU A 323 20.70 1.28 11.61
C LEU A 323 21.40 2.42 12.38
N GLU A 324 20.64 3.30 13.00
CA GLU A 324 21.16 4.37 13.85
C GLU A 324 21.87 3.79 15.09
N LYS A 325 21.19 2.89 15.81
CA LYS A 325 21.71 2.28 17.04
C LYS A 325 23.07 1.60 16.86
N TYR A 326 23.26 0.90 15.73
CA TYR A 326 24.49 0.15 15.46
C TYR A 326 25.44 0.86 14.49
N ASN A 327 25.12 2.10 14.09
CA ASN A 327 25.83 2.84 13.04
C ASN A 327 26.05 1.99 11.79
N ALA A 328 25.01 1.23 11.37
CA ALA A 328 25.07 0.38 10.20
C ALA A 328 24.65 1.18 8.94
N PRO A 329 25.35 1.03 7.81
CA PRO A 329 25.15 1.91 6.63
C PRO A 329 23.89 1.57 5.82
N GLY A 330 23.26 0.41 6.06
CA GLY A 330 22.07 -0.04 5.36
C GLY A 330 21.64 -1.46 5.75
N MET A 331 20.53 -1.90 5.18
CA MET A 331 19.86 -3.16 5.47
C MET A 331 19.93 -4.12 4.27
N CYS A 332 20.50 -5.30 4.46
CA CYS A 332 20.50 -6.38 3.47
C CYS A 332 19.15 -7.11 3.45
N PHE A 333 18.61 -7.35 2.25
CA PHE A 333 17.38 -8.10 2.02
C PHE A 333 17.64 -9.32 1.14
N GLY A 334 16.95 -10.41 1.43
CA GLY A 334 16.99 -11.64 0.66
C GLY A 334 16.11 -11.62 -0.60
N HIS A 335 15.98 -10.49 -1.29
CA HIS A 335 15.25 -10.45 -2.55
C HIS A 335 16.06 -11.12 -3.67
N HIS A 336 15.37 -11.88 -4.53
CA HIS A 336 15.95 -12.67 -5.60
C HIS A 336 15.22 -12.41 -6.94
N ARG A 337 15.69 -13.03 -8.02
CA ARG A 337 15.15 -12.82 -9.39
C ARG A 337 13.62 -13.03 -9.47
N GLY A 338 13.09 -14.04 -8.80
CA GLY A 338 11.64 -14.28 -8.77
C GLY A 338 10.85 -13.10 -8.17
N ASP A 339 11.40 -12.40 -7.17
CA ASP A 339 10.75 -11.19 -6.62
C ASP A 339 10.71 -10.04 -7.63
N VAL A 340 11.76 -9.92 -8.48
CA VAL A 340 11.79 -8.96 -9.59
C VAL A 340 10.69 -9.28 -10.60
N GLN A 341 10.57 -10.55 -11.00
CA GLN A 341 9.55 -11.01 -11.94
C GLN A 341 8.13 -10.76 -11.41
N GLU A 342 7.86 -11.12 -10.16
CA GLU A 342 6.59 -10.82 -9.48
C GLU A 342 6.31 -9.31 -9.44
N ASN A 343 7.35 -8.51 -9.23
CA ASN A 343 7.24 -7.05 -9.16
C ASN A 343 6.93 -6.44 -10.53
N VAL A 344 7.59 -6.90 -11.59
CA VAL A 344 7.32 -6.48 -12.98
C VAL A 344 5.85 -6.75 -13.33
N ILE A 345 5.35 -7.98 -13.09
CA ILE A 345 3.93 -8.31 -13.31
C ILE A 345 3.02 -7.39 -12.51
N SER A 346 3.30 -7.22 -11.20
CA SER A 346 2.47 -6.38 -10.33
C SER A 346 2.45 -4.93 -10.77
N ASN A 347 3.59 -4.39 -11.21
CA ASN A 347 3.72 -3.00 -11.64
C ASN A 347 3.02 -2.76 -12.99
N MET A 348 3.12 -3.69 -13.93
CA MET A 348 2.36 -3.66 -15.19
C MET A 348 0.84 -3.65 -14.91
N MET A 349 0.35 -4.54 -14.03
CA MET A 349 -1.08 -4.61 -13.68
C MET A 349 -1.58 -3.37 -12.95
N LYS A 350 -0.71 -2.63 -12.26
CA LYS A 350 -1.03 -1.35 -11.63
C LYS A 350 -0.93 -0.15 -12.57
N GLY A 351 -0.51 -0.35 -13.83
CA GLY A 351 -0.34 0.72 -14.82
C GLY A 351 0.82 1.66 -14.50
N LEU A 352 1.89 1.16 -13.86
CA LEU A 352 3.08 1.98 -13.63
C LEU A 352 3.79 2.31 -14.96
N SER A 353 4.51 3.45 -14.96
CA SER A 353 5.32 3.88 -16.09
C SER A 353 6.33 2.81 -16.51
N LEU A 354 6.60 2.74 -17.81
CA LEU A 354 7.65 1.88 -18.38
C LEU A 354 8.99 2.04 -17.66
N LEU A 355 9.33 3.25 -17.21
CA LEU A 355 10.57 3.54 -16.49
C LEU A 355 10.61 2.98 -15.06
N ASN A 356 9.50 2.45 -14.55
CA ASN A 356 9.36 1.98 -13.17
C ASN A 356 8.88 0.54 -13.06
N LEU A 357 8.98 -0.27 -14.12
CA LEU A 357 8.49 -1.65 -14.11
C LEU A 357 9.30 -2.55 -13.19
N ASN A 358 10.62 -2.45 -13.20
CA ASN A 358 11.48 -3.25 -12.33
C ASN A 358 11.19 -2.97 -10.85
N GLY A 359 11.23 -1.70 -10.46
CA GLY A 359 10.95 -1.25 -9.08
C GLY A 359 11.87 -1.84 -8.00
N MET A 360 12.92 -2.60 -8.38
CA MET A 360 13.93 -3.17 -7.50
C MET A 360 15.32 -3.01 -8.11
N ALA A 361 16.14 -2.13 -7.53
CA ALA A 361 17.55 -2.05 -7.82
C ALA A 361 18.36 -2.82 -6.77
N ALA A 362 19.60 -3.22 -7.12
CA ALA A 362 20.52 -3.88 -6.19
C ALA A 362 20.77 -3.03 -4.93
N SER A 363 20.81 -1.72 -5.07
CA SER A 363 20.84 -0.75 -3.97
C SER A 363 19.81 0.34 -4.21
N SER A 364 19.03 0.69 -3.18
CA SER A 364 18.02 1.76 -3.24
C SER A 364 17.76 2.35 -1.85
N ILE A 365 17.21 3.57 -1.81
CA ILE A 365 16.71 4.17 -0.58
C ILE A 365 15.17 4.05 -0.59
N VAL A 366 14.61 3.44 0.45
CA VAL A 366 13.16 3.28 0.58
C VAL A 366 12.75 3.75 1.97
N ASN A 367 11.84 4.72 2.05
CA ASN A 367 11.40 5.34 3.30
C ASN A 367 12.58 5.80 4.19
N GLY A 368 13.61 6.40 3.57
CA GLY A 368 14.82 6.88 4.27
C GLY A 368 15.86 5.80 4.60
N VAL A 369 15.54 4.52 4.43
CA VAL A 369 16.43 3.39 4.71
C VAL A 369 17.15 2.94 3.45
N ARG A 370 18.48 2.83 3.49
CA ARG A 370 19.28 2.23 2.42
C ARG A 370 19.10 0.71 2.46
N ILE A 371 18.67 0.15 1.33
CA ILE A 371 18.42 -1.29 1.18
C ILE A 371 19.38 -1.86 0.15
N TRP A 372 19.98 -2.98 0.48
CA TRP A 372 20.84 -3.78 -0.36
C TRP A 372 20.22 -5.15 -0.68
N ARG A 373 20.36 -5.60 -1.92
CA ARG A 373 19.79 -6.86 -2.42
C ARG A 373 20.84 -7.68 -3.15
N PRO A 374 21.72 -8.36 -2.40
CA PRO A 374 22.87 -9.05 -3.00
C PRO A 374 22.49 -10.29 -3.84
N LEU A 375 21.29 -10.84 -3.66
CA LEU A 375 20.84 -12.05 -4.37
C LEU A 375 19.89 -11.77 -5.54
N LEU A 376 19.77 -10.52 -5.98
CA LEU A 376 18.75 -10.09 -6.94
C LEU A 376 18.86 -10.82 -8.29
N ASP A 377 20.03 -11.21 -8.70
CA ASP A 377 20.32 -11.88 -9.98
C ASP A 377 20.23 -13.43 -9.90
N PHE A 378 19.90 -13.97 -8.73
CA PHE A 378 19.84 -15.41 -8.52
C PHE A 378 18.41 -15.94 -8.53
N ASP A 379 18.26 -17.15 -9.07
CA ASP A 379 17.02 -17.89 -8.99
C ASP A 379 16.84 -18.52 -7.61
N LYS A 380 15.59 -18.76 -7.23
CA LYS A 380 15.23 -19.40 -5.96
C LYS A 380 15.90 -20.76 -5.77
N ASP A 381 16.03 -21.52 -6.83
CA ASP A 381 16.62 -22.87 -6.80
C ASP A 381 18.11 -22.83 -6.39
N ALA A 382 18.86 -21.83 -6.86
CA ALA A 382 20.25 -21.64 -6.44
C ALA A 382 20.37 -21.32 -4.93
N ILE A 383 19.40 -20.59 -4.38
CA ILE A 383 19.36 -20.27 -2.94
C ILE A 383 19.03 -21.52 -2.12
N PHE A 384 18.07 -22.34 -2.59
CA PHE A 384 17.78 -23.64 -1.93
C PHE A 384 18.96 -24.58 -2.00
N GLU A 385 19.62 -24.70 -3.18
CA GLU A 385 20.81 -25.54 -3.34
C GLU A 385 21.91 -25.12 -2.34
N PHE A 386 22.16 -23.81 -2.20
CA PHE A 386 23.11 -23.29 -1.23
C PHE A 386 22.71 -23.66 0.20
N ALA A 387 21.44 -23.39 0.57
CA ALA A 387 20.95 -23.69 1.91
C ALA A 387 21.09 -25.18 2.27
N HIS A 388 20.74 -26.07 1.33
CA HIS A 388 20.83 -27.52 1.53
C HIS A 388 22.29 -28.00 1.60
N ARG A 389 23.15 -27.46 0.73
CA ARG A 389 24.57 -27.87 0.66
C ARG A 389 25.35 -27.45 1.91
N TYR A 390 25.06 -26.29 2.46
CA TYR A 390 25.79 -25.74 3.60
C TYR A 390 25.01 -25.77 4.93
N GLY A 391 23.90 -26.49 4.99
CA GLY A 391 23.14 -26.71 6.19
C GLY A 391 22.47 -25.44 6.77
N VAL A 392 22.10 -24.48 5.93
CA VAL A 392 21.39 -23.26 6.39
C VAL A 392 19.93 -23.61 6.62
N PRO A 393 19.42 -23.52 7.86
CA PRO A 393 18.03 -23.84 8.17
C PRO A 393 17.09 -22.74 7.70
N TYR A 394 15.82 -23.08 7.43
CA TYR A 394 14.80 -22.10 7.06
C TYR A 394 13.39 -22.64 7.28
N PHE A 395 12.43 -21.73 7.42
CA PHE A 395 11.00 -22.08 7.46
C PHE A 395 10.41 -22.13 6.05
N LYS A 396 9.55 -23.12 5.82
CA LYS A 396 8.78 -23.22 4.57
C LYS A 396 7.59 -22.27 4.61
N ASP A 397 7.18 -21.79 3.43
CA ASP A 397 5.91 -21.05 3.19
C ASP A 397 5.62 -19.85 4.10
N THR A 398 6.60 -18.99 4.32
CA THR A 398 6.42 -17.75 5.09
C THR A 398 5.53 -16.71 4.39
N THR A 399 5.21 -16.89 3.09
CA THR A 399 4.36 -15.96 2.32
C THR A 399 2.90 -16.39 2.36
N PRO A 400 1.99 -15.59 2.94
CA PRO A 400 0.59 -15.97 3.04
C PRO A 400 -0.11 -16.08 1.67
N ASN A 401 -0.84 -17.17 1.41
CA ASN A 401 -1.58 -17.42 0.17
C ASN A 401 -2.63 -16.36 -0.18
N TRP A 402 -3.15 -15.64 0.82
CA TRP A 402 -4.12 -14.57 0.62
C TRP A 402 -3.50 -13.25 0.13
N SER A 403 -2.19 -13.07 0.29
CA SER A 403 -1.48 -11.86 -0.15
C SER A 403 -1.44 -11.78 -1.68
N THR A 404 -1.29 -10.57 -2.23
CA THR A 404 -1.13 -10.39 -3.68
C THR A 404 0.07 -11.19 -4.20
N ARG A 405 1.20 -11.17 -3.48
CA ARG A 405 2.40 -11.97 -3.82
C ARG A 405 2.13 -13.48 -3.75
N GLY A 406 1.46 -13.94 -2.69
CA GLY A 406 1.09 -15.35 -2.58
C GLY A 406 0.19 -15.82 -3.74
N LYS A 407 -0.77 -14.98 -4.15
CA LYS A 407 -1.62 -15.27 -5.32
C LYS A 407 -0.85 -15.27 -6.64
N LEU A 408 0.06 -14.31 -6.82
CA LEU A 408 0.93 -14.27 -8.00
C LEU A 408 1.76 -15.57 -8.07
N ARG A 409 2.47 -15.91 -6.99
CA ARG A 409 3.38 -17.06 -6.91
C ARG A 409 2.67 -18.38 -7.05
N ASN A 410 1.53 -18.56 -6.40
CA ASN A 410 0.88 -19.86 -6.28
C ASN A 410 -0.20 -20.10 -7.35
N HIS A 411 -0.66 -19.05 -8.05
CA HIS A 411 -1.74 -19.18 -9.04
C HIS A 411 -1.39 -18.58 -10.40
N LEU A 412 -0.97 -17.29 -10.46
CA LEU A 412 -0.79 -16.62 -11.75
C LEU A 412 0.49 -17.09 -12.46
N VAL A 413 1.62 -17.13 -11.76
CA VAL A 413 2.90 -17.55 -12.34
C VAL A 413 2.85 -18.99 -12.86
N PRO A 414 2.28 -19.98 -12.11
CA PRO A 414 2.07 -21.32 -12.64
C PRO A 414 1.17 -21.36 -13.87
N LEU A 415 0.10 -20.56 -13.90
CA LEU A 415 -0.79 -20.48 -15.07
C LEU A 415 -0.07 -19.90 -16.29
N LEU A 416 0.70 -18.82 -16.11
CA LEU A 416 1.49 -18.23 -17.21
C LEU A 416 2.58 -19.19 -17.70
N ARG A 417 3.16 -19.98 -16.80
CA ARG A 417 4.13 -21.04 -17.16
C ARG A 417 3.49 -22.14 -17.98
N ASP A 418 2.28 -22.55 -17.65
CA ASP A 418 1.52 -23.53 -18.43
C ASP A 418 1.18 -23.01 -19.83
N MET A 419 0.82 -21.71 -19.94
CA MET A 419 0.43 -21.09 -21.21
C MET A 419 1.62 -20.77 -22.14
N TYR A 420 2.74 -20.29 -21.59
CA TYR A 420 3.86 -19.70 -22.34
C TYR A 420 5.19 -20.44 -22.17
N GLY A 421 5.25 -21.49 -21.33
CA GLY A 421 6.49 -22.19 -20.98
C GLY A 421 7.37 -21.38 -20.01
N ASP A 422 8.51 -21.95 -19.59
CA ASP A 422 9.41 -21.30 -18.61
C ASP A 422 10.11 -20.04 -19.16
N GLY A 423 10.17 -19.89 -20.49
CA GLY A 423 10.82 -18.74 -21.14
C GLY A 423 10.21 -17.38 -20.76
N PHE A 424 8.92 -17.34 -20.39
CA PHE A 424 8.27 -16.08 -20.04
C PHE A 424 8.91 -15.39 -18.80
N LEU A 425 9.44 -16.17 -17.86
CA LEU A 425 10.14 -15.62 -16.68
C LEU A 425 11.43 -14.91 -17.09
N ASN A 426 12.17 -15.45 -18.06
CA ASN A 426 13.35 -14.81 -18.62
C ASN A 426 12.98 -13.52 -19.36
N ASN A 427 11.86 -13.52 -20.10
CA ASN A 427 11.35 -12.34 -20.79
C ASN A 427 10.94 -11.25 -19.79
N LEU A 428 10.31 -11.61 -18.66
CA LEU A 428 9.99 -10.66 -17.60
C LEU A 428 11.25 -10.06 -16.96
N SER A 429 12.28 -10.86 -16.76
CA SER A 429 13.56 -10.38 -16.23
C SER A 429 14.24 -9.44 -17.24
N ALA A 430 14.23 -9.77 -18.51
CA ALA A 430 14.75 -8.92 -19.59
C ALA A 430 13.98 -7.59 -19.67
N LEU A 431 12.65 -7.62 -19.64
CA LEU A 431 11.81 -6.42 -19.63
C LEU A 431 12.09 -5.54 -18.41
N GLY A 432 12.31 -6.14 -17.23
CA GLY A 432 12.70 -5.40 -16.03
C GLY A 432 14.06 -4.72 -16.18
N ALA A 433 15.04 -5.42 -16.76
CA ALA A 433 16.38 -4.88 -17.03
C ALA A 433 16.34 -3.73 -18.06
N GLU A 434 15.61 -3.93 -19.17
CA GLU A 434 15.39 -2.89 -20.19
C GLU A 434 14.68 -1.67 -19.62
N SER A 435 13.66 -1.87 -18.76
CA SER A 435 12.99 -0.78 -18.03
C SER A 435 13.99 0.05 -17.24
N THR A 436 14.94 -0.58 -16.55
CA THR A 436 15.98 0.11 -15.77
C THR A 436 16.91 0.91 -16.69
N GLN A 437 17.40 0.30 -17.77
CA GLN A 437 18.28 0.97 -18.74
C GLN A 437 17.58 2.16 -19.42
N CYS A 438 16.30 1.99 -19.81
CA CYS A 438 15.50 3.08 -20.33
C CYS A 438 15.32 4.20 -19.31
N ALA A 439 15.09 3.86 -18.04
CA ALA A 439 14.98 4.85 -16.98
C ALA A 439 16.27 5.66 -16.79
N GLU A 440 17.42 4.99 -16.77
CA GLU A 440 18.75 5.63 -16.65
C GLU A 440 19.04 6.55 -17.86
N LEU A 441 18.73 6.08 -19.07
CA LEU A 441 18.90 6.87 -20.28
C LEU A 441 18.01 8.12 -20.28
N VAL A 442 16.73 7.96 -19.97
CA VAL A 442 15.77 9.07 -19.93
C VAL A 442 16.12 10.02 -18.78
N ASP A 443 16.51 9.50 -17.63
CA ASP A 443 16.92 10.34 -16.50
C ASP A 443 18.14 11.20 -16.85
N SER A 444 19.21 10.59 -17.37
CA SER A 444 20.45 11.30 -17.68
C SER A 444 20.34 12.26 -18.87
N GLN A 445 19.60 11.90 -19.93
CA GLN A 445 19.60 12.67 -21.17
C GLN A 445 18.40 13.65 -21.27
N VAL A 446 17.31 13.36 -20.56
CA VAL A 446 16.06 14.15 -20.69
C VAL A 446 15.67 14.80 -19.37
N LEU A 447 15.59 14.01 -18.29
CA LEU A 447 15.06 14.53 -17.02
C LEU A 447 16.10 15.36 -16.26
N ALA A 448 17.35 14.91 -16.17
CA ALA A 448 18.38 15.63 -15.41
C ALA A 448 18.59 17.08 -15.89
N PRO A 449 18.72 17.38 -17.20
CA PRO A 449 18.82 18.76 -17.67
C PRO A 449 17.61 19.62 -17.31
N ILE A 450 16.40 19.05 -17.34
CA ILE A 450 15.19 19.74 -16.93
C ILE A 450 15.17 19.96 -15.42
N MET A 451 15.54 18.94 -14.65
CA MET A 451 15.55 19.01 -13.19
C MET A 451 16.62 19.96 -12.64
N GLU A 452 17.73 20.15 -13.34
CA GLU A 452 18.75 21.18 -13.02
C GLU A 452 18.18 22.61 -13.14
N SER A 453 17.19 22.81 -14.03
CA SER A 453 16.49 24.09 -14.17
C SER A 453 15.41 24.31 -13.11
N VAL A 454 15.08 23.27 -12.33
CA VAL A 454 14.08 23.37 -11.25
C VAL A 454 14.66 24.18 -10.11
N GLY A 455 14.15 25.37 -9.92
CA GLY A 455 14.55 26.19 -8.79
C GLY A 455 13.76 25.88 -7.53
N GLN A 456 14.35 26.13 -6.39
CA GLN A 456 13.68 25.96 -5.11
C GLN A 456 14.10 27.02 -4.09
N SER A 457 13.16 27.35 -3.21
CA SER A 457 13.37 28.18 -2.03
C SER A 457 12.65 27.55 -0.83
N GLU A 458 12.73 28.21 0.31
CA GLU A 458 11.98 27.77 1.50
C GLU A 458 10.45 27.81 1.29
N VAL A 459 9.96 28.69 0.43
CA VAL A 459 8.54 28.96 0.24
C VAL A 459 7.95 28.23 -0.97
N ALA A 460 8.75 27.97 -2.02
CA ALA A 460 8.26 27.42 -3.26
C ALA A 460 9.30 26.60 -4.03
N VAL A 461 8.78 25.85 -5.00
CA VAL A 461 9.56 25.21 -6.06
C VAL A 461 9.02 25.73 -7.39
N TRP A 462 9.88 26.00 -8.37
CA TRP A 462 9.39 26.41 -9.70
C TRP A 462 10.02 25.59 -10.81
N VAL A 463 9.19 25.29 -11.81
CA VAL A 463 9.55 24.49 -12.98
C VAL A 463 9.43 25.36 -14.22
N ASP A 464 10.45 25.39 -15.07
CA ASP A 464 10.35 26.01 -16.37
C ASP A 464 9.58 25.11 -17.33
N CYS A 465 8.30 25.39 -17.47
CA CYS A 465 7.43 24.63 -18.36
C CYS A 465 7.71 24.91 -19.85
N GLY A 466 8.46 25.95 -20.17
CA GLY A 466 8.92 26.22 -21.54
C GLY A 466 9.84 25.10 -22.06
N LEU A 467 10.69 24.55 -21.20
CA LEU A 467 11.55 23.40 -21.53
C LEU A 467 10.79 22.10 -21.78
N LEU A 468 9.53 22.05 -21.33
CA LEU A 468 8.67 20.90 -21.49
C LEU A 468 7.73 21.00 -22.71
N SER A 469 7.64 22.15 -23.38
CA SER A 469 6.66 22.39 -24.45
C SER A 469 6.70 21.35 -25.56
N ASP A 470 7.89 20.96 -26.00
CA ASP A 470 8.10 19.99 -27.08
C ASP A 470 8.26 18.54 -26.58
N GLN A 471 8.14 18.33 -25.27
CA GLN A 471 8.34 17.01 -24.68
C GLN A 471 7.04 16.20 -24.67
N PRO A 472 7.12 14.87 -24.90
CA PRO A 472 5.94 14.02 -24.83
C PRO A 472 5.38 13.97 -23.41
N PHE A 473 4.07 13.73 -23.30
CA PHE A 473 3.32 13.78 -22.04
C PHE A 473 3.93 12.93 -20.91
N PHE A 474 4.57 11.81 -21.23
CA PHE A 474 5.22 10.98 -20.19
C PHE A 474 6.38 11.71 -19.50
N VAL A 475 7.10 12.59 -20.20
CA VAL A 475 8.18 13.41 -19.61
C VAL A 475 7.59 14.40 -18.60
N TRP A 476 6.47 15.05 -18.95
CA TRP A 476 5.71 15.88 -18.01
C TRP A 476 5.35 15.12 -16.74
N LYS A 477 4.83 13.90 -16.90
CA LYS A 477 4.48 13.06 -15.76
C LYS A 477 5.69 12.76 -14.86
N GLU A 478 6.84 12.42 -15.44
CA GLU A 478 8.05 12.08 -14.69
C GLU A 478 8.67 13.30 -14.00
N VAL A 479 8.77 14.45 -14.67
CA VAL A 479 9.24 15.70 -14.06
C VAL A 479 8.35 16.07 -12.86
N PHE A 480 7.02 16.11 -13.04
CA PHE A 480 6.13 16.46 -11.95
C PHE A 480 6.06 15.39 -10.85
N ARG A 481 6.30 14.13 -11.18
CA ARG A 481 6.48 13.07 -10.19
C ARG A 481 7.72 13.34 -9.32
N GLN A 482 8.86 13.66 -9.94
CA GLN A 482 10.10 13.97 -9.21
C GLN A 482 9.96 15.25 -8.38
N VAL A 483 9.42 16.32 -8.94
CA VAL A 483 9.21 17.60 -8.23
C VAL A 483 8.30 17.42 -7.03
N CYS A 484 7.14 16.79 -7.21
CA CYS A 484 6.15 16.66 -6.14
C CYS A 484 6.56 15.64 -5.07
N HIS A 485 7.15 14.53 -5.46
CA HIS A 485 7.51 13.46 -4.53
C HIS A 485 8.86 13.71 -3.85
N SER A 486 9.91 14.00 -4.64
CA SER A 486 11.28 14.06 -4.12
C SER A 486 11.62 15.43 -3.50
N ILE A 487 11.11 16.52 -4.09
CA ILE A 487 11.46 17.88 -3.64
C ILE A 487 10.39 18.42 -2.66
N MET A 488 9.11 18.18 -2.95
CA MET A 488 8.00 18.73 -2.16
C MET A 488 7.52 17.80 -1.04
N GLY A 489 7.89 16.50 -1.07
CA GLY A 489 7.38 15.49 -0.14
C GLY A 489 5.87 15.21 -0.28
N ASN A 490 5.27 15.59 -1.39
CA ASN A 490 3.84 15.50 -1.65
C ASN A 490 3.47 14.25 -2.46
N SER A 491 2.20 13.87 -2.43
CA SER A 491 1.69 12.79 -3.28
C SER A 491 1.63 13.21 -4.76
N MET A 492 1.74 12.22 -5.64
CA MET A 492 1.77 12.39 -7.09
C MET A 492 0.62 13.25 -7.65
N VAL A 493 0.93 14.02 -8.69
CA VAL A 493 -0.06 14.76 -9.49
C VAL A 493 -0.78 13.78 -10.43
N ARG A 494 -2.10 13.91 -10.55
CA ARG A 494 -2.91 13.12 -11.51
C ARG A 494 -2.73 13.67 -12.93
N GLU A 495 -3.07 12.86 -13.93
CA GLU A 495 -2.90 13.24 -15.35
C GLU A 495 -3.78 14.43 -15.77
N LYS A 496 -5.04 14.49 -15.33
CA LYS A 496 -5.95 15.56 -15.70
C LYS A 496 -5.43 16.98 -15.39
N PRO A 497 -4.91 17.30 -14.18
CA PRO A 497 -4.30 18.60 -13.90
C PRO A 497 -3.12 18.94 -14.81
N LEU A 498 -2.31 17.95 -15.21
CA LEU A 498 -1.20 18.18 -16.12
C LEU A 498 -1.68 18.52 -17.54
N HIS A 499 -2.70 17.84 -18.05
CA HIS A 499 -3.33 18.20 -19.31
C HIS A 499 -3.92 19.61 -19.28
N GLU A 500 -4.57 20.00 -18.18
CA GLU A 500 -5.10 21.36 -18.01
C GLU A 500 -3.97 22.40 -17.97
N LEU A 501 -2.82 22.08 -17.38
CA LEU A 501 -1.63 22.94 -17.40
C LEU A 501 -1.08 23.11 -18.82
N ILE A 502 -0.91 22.02 -19.57
CA ILE A 502 -0.44 22.06 -20.95
C ILE A 502 -1.37 22.92 -21.82
N GLN A 503 -2.67 22.72 -21.73
CA GLN A 503 -3.64 23.57 -22.45
C GLN A 503 -3.55 25.04 -22.07
N LYS A 504 -3.22 25.39 -20.84
CA LYS A 504 -3.02 26.79 -20.44
C LYS A 504 -1.75 27.37 -21.05
N LEU A 505 -0.66 26.57 -21.12
CA LEU A 505 0.59 26.97 -21.77
C LEU A 505 0.40 27.22 -23.27
N GLU A 506 -0.28 26.32 -23.97
CA GLU A 506 -0.62 26.48 -25.39
C GLU A 506 -1.41 27.79 -25.66
N ARG A 507 -2.32 28.13 -24.76
CA ARG A 507 -3.08 29.40 -24.85
C ARG A 507 -2.20 30.62 -24.61
N LEU A 508 -1.15 30.54 -23.81
CA LEU A 508 -0.18 31.62 -23.64
C LEU A 508 0.66 31.83 -24.91
N GLU A 509 0.90 30.79 -25.70
CA GLU A 509 1.67 30.83 -26.94
C GLU A 509 0.87 31.35 -28.11
N THR A 510 -0.39 30.88 -28.24
CA THR A 510 -1.23 31.17 -29.42
C THR A 510 -2.00 32.50 -29.34
N GLY A 511 -2.00 33.16 -28.18
CA GLY A 511 -2.82 34.33 -27.92
C GLY A 511 -4.34 34.00 -27.88
N PRO A 512 -5.20 34.95 -27.52
CA PRO A 512 -6.64 34.70 -27.43
C PRO A 512 -7.22 34.42 -28.80
N ILE A 513 -7.58 33.19 -29.10
CA ILE A 513 -8.40 32.81 -30.25
C ILE A 513 -9.83 33.27 -29.97
N GLY A 514 -10.21 34.40 -30.58
CA GLY A 514 -11.57 34.92 -30.54
C GLY A 514 -11.75 36.17 -29.68
N LYS A 515 -12.61 37.08 -30.14
CA LYS A 515 -12.96 38.34 -29.51
C LYS A 515 -13.58 38.14 -28.12
N ALA A 516 -12.75 37.98 -27.10
CA ALA A 516 -13.21 37.98 -25.70
C ALA A 516 -13.50 39.43 -25.30
N LYS A 517 -14.78 39.80 -25.18
CA LYS A 517 -15.30 41.13 -24.82
C LYS A 517 -15.05 41.54 -23.34
N HIS A 518 -14.27 40.80 -22.59
CA HIS A 518 -13.82 41.21 -21.26
C HIS A 518 -12.28 41.10 -21.18
N LYS A 519 -11.63 42.26 -21.20
CA LYS A 519 -10.22 42.38 -20.78
C LYS A 519 -10.14 41.96 -19.32
N ASN A 520 -9.81 40.69 -19.08
CA ASN A 520 -9.41 40.24 -17.76
C ASN A 520 -7.99 40.81 -17.53
N LYS A 521 -7.88 41.89 -16.76
CA LYS A 521 -6.59 42.50 -16.40
C LYS A 521 -5.66 41.48 -15.71
N ASP A 522 -6.20 40.38 -15.14
CA ASP A 522 -5.44 39.32 -14.53
C ASP A 522 -4.64 38.46 -15.55
N ALA A 523 -4.98 38.51 -16.83
CA ALA A 523 -4.23 37.82 -17.90
C ALA A 523 -2.85 38.46 -18.18
N GLU A 524 -2.60 39.63 -17.65
CA GLU A 524 -1.30 40.32 -17.82
C GLU A 524 -0.20 39.83 -16.90
N VAL A 525 -0.52 39.12 -15.80
CA VAL A 525 0.45 38.74 -14.76
C VAL A 525 0.73 37.24 -14.73
N GLY A 526 -0.25 36.41 -15.04
CA GLY A 526 -0.18 34.95 -14.98
C GLY A 526 -1.50 34.34 -14.51
N SER A 527 -1.54 33.07 -14.22
CA SER A 527 -2.76 32.40 -13.77
C SER A 527 -2.55 31.34 -12.70
N TRP A 528 -3.49 31.25 -11.75
CA TRP A 528 -3.52 30.14 -10.79
C TRP A 528 -3.85 28.81 -11.48
N VAL A 529 -3.11 27.78 -11.08
CA VAL A 529 -3.26 26.39 -11.55
C VAL A 529 -3.45 25.49 -10.33
N THR A 530 -4.36 24.55 -10.42
CA THR A 530 -4.57 23.55 -9.36
C THR A 530 -4.02 22.21 -9.82
N LEU A 531 -2.84 21.84 -9.34
CA LEU A 531 -2.25 20.52 -9.62
C LEU A 531 -2.87 19.44 -8.75
N LYS A 532 -3.22 19.76 -7.52
CA LYS A 532 -3.87 18.89 -6.55
C LYS A 532 -4.74 19.72 -5.61
N LYS A 533 -5.81 19.12 -5.07
CA LYS A 533 -6.65 19.75 -4.06
C LYS A 533 -5.80 20.12 -2.83
N GLY A 534 -5.74 21.40 -2.52
CA GLY A 534 -4.95 21.97 -1.41
C GLY A 534 -3.61 22.60 -1.82
N ASN A 535 -3.00 22.21 -2.94
CA ASN A 535 -1.77 22.86 -3.41
C ASN A 535 -2.09 24.09 -4.22
N ARG A 536 -1.39 25.18 -3.96
CA ARG A 536 -1.48 26.43 -4.72
C ARG A 536 -0.27 26.53 -5.65
N SER A 537 -0.55 26.65 -6.95
CA SER A 537 0.46 26.81 -7.98
C SER A 537 0.10 27.97 -8.88
N PHE A 538 1.09 28.72 -9.28
CA PHE A 538 0.94 29.89 -10.13
C PHE A 538 1.77 29.78 -11.40
N LEU A 539 1.13 29.86 -12.57
CA LEU A 539 1.80 29.86 -13.85
C LEU A 539 2.06 31.30 -14.27
N THR A 540 3.35 31.67 -14.37
CA THR A 540 3.81 33.00 -14.79
C THR A 540 3.76 33.15 -16.32
N LYS A 541 3.87 34.38 -16.83
CA LYS A 541 3.91 34.65 -18.26
C LYS A 541 5.13 34.08 -18.98
N ASP A 542 6.26 34.01 -18.29
CA ASP A 542 7.50 33.41 -18.77
C ASP A 542 7.48 31.89 -18.68
N LYS A 543 6.28 31.29 -18.64
CA LYS A 543 6.02 29.84 -18.63
C LYS A 543 6.60 29.08 -17.45
N LYS A 544 6.92 29.74 -16.35
CA LYS A 544 7.37 29.06 -15.13
C LYS A 544 6.20 28.77 -14.21
N LEU A 545 6.09 27.53 -13.78
CA LEU A 545 5.10 27.11 -12.78
C LEU A 545 5.70 27.15 -11.39
N VAL A 546 5.24 28.08 -10.57
CA VAL A 546 5.61 28.22 -9.17
C VAL A 546 4.65 27.38 -8.33
N ILE A 547 5.16 26.41 -7.58
CA ILE A 547 4.41 25.53 -6.67
C ILE A 547 4.78 25.92 -5.25
N PHE A 548 3.86 26.51 -4.54
CA PHE A 548 4.09 26.93 -3.16
C PHE A 548 4.04 25.74 -2.19
N ARG A 549 4.87 25.77 -1.16
CA ARG A 549 4.80 24.79 -0.07
C ARG A 549 3.56 25.03 0.79
N ASP A 550 2.85 23.98 1.19
CA ASP A 550 1.57 24.10 1.94
C ASP A 550 1.73 24.89 3.24
N ARG A 551 2.87 24.79 3.90
CA ARG A 551 3.22 25.50 5.12
C ARG A 551 3.40 27.01 4.95
N PHE A 552 3.63 27.47 3.70
CA PHE A 552 3.88 28.89 3.40
C PHE A 552 2.65 29.75 3.56
N PHE A 553 1.47 29.23 3.25
CA PHE A 553 0.24 30.02 3.34
C PHE A 553 -0.21 30.20 4.77
N PRO A 554 -0.45 31.44 5.23
CA PRO A 554 -1.02 31.64 6.54
C PRO A 554 -2.41 31.00 6.59
N ARG A 555 -2.62 30.14 7.57
CA ARG A 555 -3.94 29.59 7.83
C ARG A 555 -4.80 30.68 8.46
N LYS A 556 -6.09 30.74 8.11
CA LYS A 556 -7.06 31.68 8.73
C LYS A 556 -7.09 31.60 10.27
N VAL A 557 -6.58 30.52 10.84
CA VAL A 557 -6.41 30.33 12.29
C VAL A 557 -5.41 31.31 12.90
N TYR A 558 -4.44 31.80 12.13
CA TYR A 558 -3.41 32.72 12.63
C TYR A 558 -3.83 34.19 12.54
N VAL A 559 -4.78 34.53 11.67
CA VAL A 559 -5.33 35.85 11.53
C VAL A 559 -6.84 35.75 11.68
N ALA A 560 -7.36 35.92 12.89
CA ALA A 560 -8.77 36.20 13.09
C ALA A 560 -9.09 37.50 12.34
N ALA A 561 -10.23 37.55 11.63
CA ALA A 561 -10.63 38.68 10.79
C ALA A 561 -10.08 40.05 11.28
N GLN A 562 -9.24 40.69 10.47
CA GLN A 562 -8.70 42.04 10.65
C GLN A 562 -8.05 42.31 12.05
N HIS A 563 -6.76 42.02 12.15
CA HIS A 563 -5.99 42.31 13.38
C HIS A 563 -5.51 43.76 13.36
N PRO A 564 -5.97 44.63 14.32
CA PRO A 564 -5.49 46.00 14.45
C PRO A 564 -3.99 46.03 14.74
N ILE A 565 -3.28 46.95 14.14
CA ILE A 565 -1.83 47.11 14.36
C ILE A 565 -1.49 48.50 14.85
N THR A 566 -0.43 48.59 15.62
CA THR A 566 0.21 49.82 16.04
C THR A 566 1.54 49.96 15.29
N ALA A 567 1.74 51.08 14.64
CA ALA A 567 3.02 51.35 13.95
C ALA A 567 4.18 51.37 14.96
N GLY A 568 5.26 50.66 14.65
CA GLY A 568 6.41 50.49 15.53
C GLY A 568 6.47 49.14 16.25
N GLU A 569 5.46 48.28 16.07
CA GLU A 569 5.41 46.95 16.67
C GLU A 569 5.67 45.82 15.69
N SER A 570 5.97 44.64 16.24
CA SER A 570 6.15 43.39 15.48
C SER A 570 5.06 42.39 15.86
N TYR A 571 4.57 41.67 14.86
CA TYR A 571 3.47 40.71 15.01
C TYR A 571 3.86 39.37 14.38
N GLU A 572 3.45 38.28 15.02
CA GLU A 572 3.67 36.92 14.49
C GLU A 572 2.36 36.30 14.03
N PHE A 573 2.34 35.80 12.80
CA PHE A 573 1.19 35.14 12.18
C PHE A 573 1.64 33.79 11.61
N GLY A 574 1.67 32.75 12.45
CA GLY A 574 2.23 31.47 12.08
C GLY A 574 3.69 31.60 11.65
N PRO A 575 4.03 31.23 10.39
CA PRO A 575 5.42 31.31 9.90
C PRO A 575 5.84 32.74 9.52
N TRP A 576 4.97 33.75 9.66
CA TRP A 576 5.25 35.10 9.24
C TRP A 576 5.47 36.04 10.42
N THR A 577 6.55 36.80 10.36
CA THR A 577 6.76 37.98 11.23
C THR A 577 6.52 39.24 10.40
N VAL A 578 5.63 40.09 10.83
CA VAL A 578 5.31 41.42 10.27
C VAL A 578 5.80 42.47 11.18
N HIS A 579 6.75 43.27 10.74
CA HIS A 579 7.24 44.45 11.49
C HIS A 579 6.76 45.74 10.81
N THR A 580 6.29 46.68 11.61
CA THR A 580 5.79 47.95 11.08
C THR A 580 6.57 49.12 11.73
N GLU A 581 6.98 50.07 10.95
CA GLU A 581 7.74 51.24 11.37
C GLU A 581 7.11 52.52 10.79
N LEU A 582 7.07 53.57 11.57
CA LEU A 582 6.57 54.87 11.10
C LEU A 582 7.75 55.73 10.67
N LEU A 583 7.79 56.10 9.37
CA LEU A 583 8.85 56.90 8.78
C LEU A 583 8.31 58.22 8.25
N ASP A 584 9.15 59.24 8.23
CA ASP A 584 8.81 60.51 7.55
C ASP A 584 8.94 60.35 6.04
N GLY A 585 8.12 61.05 5.28
CA GLY A 585 8.10 61.00 3.83
C GLY A 585 9.44 61.35 3.16
N THR A 586 10.34 62.03 3.87
CA THR A 586 11.70 62.34 3.44
C THR A 586 12.73 61.23 3.72
N HIS A 587 12.34 60.17 4.43
CA HIS A 587 13.23 59.07 4.77
C HIS A 587 13.67 58.31 3.53
N ALA A 588 14.98 57.96 3.46
CA ALA A 588 15.56 57.30 2.26
C ALA A 588 14.78 56.02 1.84
N THR A 589 14.43 55.20 2.80
CA THR A 589 13.61 53.97 2.55
C THR A 589 12.26 54.29 1.93
N VAL A 590 11.60 55.36 2.34
CA VAL A 590 10.31 55.77 1.77
C VAL A 590 10.50 56.23 0.32
N GLN A 591 11.53 57.04 0.06
CA GLN A 591 11.82 57.50 -1.27
C GLN A 591 12.20 56.35 -2.22
N GLU A 592 12.94 55.37 -1.76
CA GLU A 592 13.33 54.18 -2.51
C GLU A 592 12.14 53.27 -2.84
N LEU A 593 11.34 52.91 -1.83
CA LEU A 593 10.23 51.95 -1.95
C LEU A 593 8.98 52.57 -2.59
N ARG A 594 8.76 53.88 -2.46
CA ARG A 594 7.63 54.57 -3.05
C ARG A 594 7.60 54.50 -4.59
N ASP A 595 8.76 54.58 -5.22
CA ASP A 595 8.94 54.57 -6.67
C ASP A 595 9.28 53.18 -7.24
N CYS A 596 9.33 52.14 -6.35
CA CYS A 596 9.58 50.76 -6.74
C CYS A 596 8.39 50.16 -7.51
N LYS A 597 8.72 49.19 -8.38
CA LYS A 597 7.69 48.36 -9.05
C LYS A 597 6.92 47.56 -8.00
N PRO A 598 5.63 47.24 -8.25
CA PRO A 598 4.88 46.34 -7.37
C PRO A 598 5.63 45.03 -7.16
N LEU A 599 5.57 44.51 -5.93
CA LEU A 599 6.13 43.21 -5.61
C LEU A 599 5.52 42.12 -6.49
N THR A 600 6.39 41.31 -7.07
CA THR A 600 6.04 40.23 -7.97
C THR A 600 6.04 38.88 -7.24
N VAL A 601 5.53 37.85 -7.90
CA VAL A 601 5.64 36.49 -7.37
C VAL A 601 7.09 36.06 -7.14
N TRP A 602 8.02 36.60 -7.93
CA TRP A 602 9.44 36.30 -7.81
C TRP A 602 10.09 36.95 -6.60
N ASP A 603 9.67 38.15 -6.24
CA ASP A 603 10.13 38.79 -4.98
C ASP A 603 9.70 37.95 -3.79
N LEU A 604 8.45 37.39 -3.82
CA LEU A 604 7.96 36.50 -2.79
C LEU A 604 8.74 35.19 -2.71
N VAL A 605 9.12 34.62 -3.87
CA VAL A 605 9.82 33.32 -3.95
C VAL A 605 11.29 33.44 -3.54
N HIS A 606 11.95 34.54 -3.88
CA HIS A 606 13.38 34.72 -3.68
C HIS A 606 13.76 35.48 -2.42
N ALA A 607 12.86 36.24 -1.83
CA ALA A 607 13.15 37.13 -0.70
C ALA A 607 13.03 36.44 0.66
N ASN A 608 14.04 36.64 1.54
CA ASN A 608 13.94 36.35 2.97
C ASN A 608 13.15 37.44 3.74
N GLY A 609 12.81 38.53 3.10
CA GLY A 609 12.01 39.62 3.62
C GLY A 609 11.40 40.43 2.50
N LEU A 610 10.14 40.80 2.67
CA LEU A 610 9.42 41.70 1.76
C LEU A 610 9.27 43.05 2.45
N SER A 611 9.52 44.11 1.70
CA SER A 611 9.48 45.47 2.22
C SER A 611 8.62 46.36 1.31
N TYR A 612 7.70 47.10 1.90
CA TYR A 612 6.88 48.08 1.17
C TYR A 612 6.46 49.24 2.08
N VAL A 613 6.09 50.35 1.48
CA VAL A 613 5.66 51.55 2.20
C VAL A 613 4.29 52.01 1.70
N PHE A 614 3.52 52.60 2.55
CA PHE A 614 2.27 53.23 2.22
C PHE A 614 1.97 54.42 3.15
N PRO A 615 1.12 55.37 2.74
CA PRO A 615 0.73 56.51 3.57
C PRO A 615 0.10 56.04 4.87
N ASN A 616 0.45 56.70 6.00
CA ASN A 616 -0.12 56.36 7.31
C ASN A 616 -1.63 56.66 7.32
N ALA A 617 -2.43 55.68 7.70
CA ALA A 617 -3.89 55.78 7.82
C ALA A 617 -4.36 55.52 9.23
N PRO A 618 -5.51 56.10 9.64
CA PRO A 618 -5.98 56.06 11.05
C PRO A 618 -6.29 54.65 11.58
N GLN A 619 -6.55 53.68 10.69
CA GLN A 619 -6.88 52.30 11.06
C GLN A 619 -6.10 51.33 10.20
N LEU A 620 -4.97 50.89 10.74
CA LEU A 620 -4.16 49.86 10.13
C LEU A 620 -4.58 48.49 10.65
N VAL A 621 -4.75 47.54 9.71
CA VAL A 621 -5.11 46.16 10.06
C VAL A 621 -4.25 45.20 9.26
N ILE A 622 -3.97 44.04 9.84
CA ILE A 622 -3.42 42.89 9.11
C ILE A 622 -4.58 41.97 8.75
N ASP A 623 -4.65 41.61 7.49
CA ASP A 623 -5.69 40.73 6.94
C ASP A 623 -5.08 39.71 5.97
N CYS A 624 -5.63 38.50 5.95
CA CYS A 624 -5.33 37.46 4.98
C CYS A 624 -6.46 37.29 3.94
N ASP A 625 -7.47 38.16 3.93
CA ASP A 625 -8.59 38.10 3.00
C ASP A 625 -8.36 39.04 1.82
N SER A 626 -8.18 38.47 0.62
CA SER A 626 -7.93 39.18 -0.65
C SER A 626 -9.04 40.15 -1.12
N ARG A 627 -10.14 40.27 -0.37
CA ARG A 627 -11.26 41.14 -0.71
C ARG A 627 -10.99 42.62 -0.46
N PHE A 628 -9.95 42.97 0.29
CA PHE A 628 -9.60 44.35 0.57
C PHE A 628 -8.67 44.90 -0.51
N HIS A 629 -8.88 46.12 -0.93
CA HIS A 629 -8.06 46.82 -1.93
C HIS A 629 -6.62 46.89 -1.44
N VAL A 630 -5.77 46.14 -2.09
CA VAL A 630 -4.34 46.11 -1.79
C VAL A 630 -3.70 47.34 -2.45
N LEU A 631 -2.79 47.94 -1.68
CA LEU A 631 -1.97 49.03 -2.12
C LEU A 631 -1.27 48.71 -3.45
N ARG A 632 -1.05 49.74 -4.27
CA ARG A 632 -0.42 49.62 -5.61
C ARG A 632 0.95 48.94 -5.62
N ALA A 633 1.55 48.74 -4.44
CA ALA A 633 2.88 48.14 -4.28
C ALA A 633 2.93 46.59 -4.35
N ILE A 634 1.77 45.89 -4.34
CA ILE A 634 1.72 44.45 -4.28
C ILE A 634 0.78 43.93 -5.36
N GLU A 635 1.22 42.95 -6.15
CA GLU A 635 0.38 42.28 -7.13
C GLU A 635 -0.78 41.56 -6.45
N LYS A 636 -2.00 41.72 -6.93
CA LYS A 636 -3.19 41.09 -6.36
C LYS A 636 -3.06 39.57 -6.18
N VAL A 637 -2.28 38.93 -7.02
CA VAL A 637 -2.04 37.49 -6.97
C VAL A 637 -1.30 37.04 -5.69
N ILE A 638 -0.54 37.96 -5.08
CA ILE A 638 0.27 37.65 -3.89
C ILE A 638 -0.56 37.83 -2.62
N THR A 639 -1.63 38.61 -2.68
CA THR A 639 -2.45 38.96 -1.50
C THR A 639 -3.05 37.74 -0.79
N ASP A 640 -3.24 36.64 -1.52
CA ASP A 640 -3.73 35.37 -0.95
C ASP A 640 -2.64 34.54 -0.27
N ALA A 641 -1.37 34.88 -0.46
CA ALA A 641 -0.23 34.09 -0.05
C ALA A 641 0.42 34.58 1.25
N MET A 642 0.12 35.81 1.69
CA MET A 642 0.79 36.42 2.84
C MET A 642 -0.18 37.33 3.62
N PRO A 643 0.06 37.57 4.93
CA PRO A 643 -0.65 38.60 5.67
C PRO A 643 -0.31 39.97 5.07
N ILE A 644 -1.28 40.85 4.97
CA ILE A 644 -1.13 42.17 4.34
C ILE A 644 -1.56 43.25 5.34
N VAL A 645 -0.78 44.29 5.38
CA VAL A 645 -1.17 45.52 6.11
C VAL A 645 -1.98 46.38 5.15
N SER A 646 -3.20 46.72 5.57
CA SER A 646 -4.10 47.57 4.82
C SER A 646 -4.80 48.57 5.76
N SER A 647 -5.44 49.60 5.21
CA SER A 647 -6.30 50.50 5.97
C SER A 647 -7.77 50.16 5.78
N CYS A 648 -8.57 50.22 6.85
CA CYS A 648 -10.03 50.17 6.75
C CYS A 648 -10.56 51.54 6.33
N GLY A 649 -10.68 51.78 5.04
CA GLY A 649 -11.29 52.99 4.46
C GLY A 649 -10.88 53.19 3.01
N ALA A 650 -11.75 53.74 2.20
CA ALA A 650 -11.40 54.11 0.82
C ALA A 650 -10.27 55.15 0.88
N PHE A 651 -9.14 54.87 0.24
CA PHE A 651 -8.17 55.89 -0.10
C PHE A 651 -8.78 56.73 -1.22
N ASP A 652 -9.45 57.81 -0.85
CA ASP A 652 -9.63 58.89 -1.80
C ASP A 652 -8.24 59.39 -2.18
N ASP A 653 -8.01 59.62 -3.48
CA ASP A 653 -6.74 60.04 -4.08
C ASP A 653 -6.01 61.07 -3.16
N VAL A 654 -5.02 60.59 -2.39
CA VAL A 654 -4.07 61.48 -1.74
C VAL A 654 -3.18 62.04 -2.84
N SER A 655 -3.50 63.25 -3.26
CA SER A 655 -2.73 63.98 -4.24
C SER A 655 -1.25 64.01 -3.86
N ALA A 656 -0.37 63.83 -4.83
CA ALA A 656 1.08 63.67 -4.70
C ALA A 656 1.83 64.90 -4.15
N GLY A 657 1.20 65.73 -3.33
CA GLY A 657 1.70 67.06 -2.97
C GLY A 657 2.26 67.26 -1.56
N ASP A 658 2.02 66.36 -0.59
CA ASP A 658 2.41 66.63 0.79
C ASP A 658 3.61 65.75 1.20
N VAL A 659 4.81 66.33 1.08
CA VAL A 659 6.13 65.66 1.42
C VAL A 659 6.29 65.49 2.95
N THR A 660 5.38 66.03 3.76
CA THR A 660 5.46 66.00 5.25
C THR A 660 4.61 64.89 5.87
N SER A 661 3.94 64.05 5.08
CA SER A 661 3.10 62.95 5.57
C SER A 661 3.96 61.80 6.12
N LYS A 662 3.51 61.23 7.23
CA LYS A 662 4.11 60.00 7.78
C LYS A 662 3.73 58.78 6.96
N TRP A 663 4.69 57.90 6.75
CA TRP A 663 4.55 56.69 6.00
C TRP A 663 4.74 55.45 6.93
N VAL A 664 4.02 54.39 6.66
CA VAL A 664 4.23 53.12 7.33
C VAL A 664 5.10 52.23 6.43
N HIS A 665 6.26 51.92 6.95
CA HIS A 665 7.15 50.91 6.37
C HIS A 665 6.79 49.56 6.98
N VAL A 666 6.54 48.57 6.09
CA VAL A 666 6.20 47.19 6.47
C VAL A 666 7.31 46.27 6.01
N THR A 667 7.87 45.53 6.91
CA THR A 667 8.83 44.45 6.61
C THR A 667 8.22 43.13 7.04
N MET A 668 8.21 42.15 6.13
CA MET A 668 7.67 40.82 6.38
C MET A 668 8.76 39.77 6.16
N ARG A 669 8.87 38.86 7.11
CA ARG A 669 9.81 37.74 7.06
C ARG A 669 9.07 36.42 7.21
N TYR A 670 9.49 35.45 6.44
CA TYR A 670 9.05 34.06 6.59
C TYR A 670 10.08 33.31 7.46
N ASN A 671 9.62 32.82 8.61
CA ASN A 671 10.47 32.10 9.57
C ASN A 671 10.30 30.58 9.37
N ASN A 672 11.40 29.90 9.03
CA ASN A 672 11.39 28.44 8.78
C ASN A 672 11.54 27.61 10.06
N THR A 673 11.17 28.14 11.22
CA THR A 673 11.30 27.44 12.51
C THR A 673 10.01 26.69 12.86
N GLN A 674 9.67 25.61 12.10
CA GLN A 674 8.85 24.47 12.60
C GLN A 674 9.04 23.24 11.72
#